data_a41e4e08db578ddb39c7c35caf00f4dc
#
_entry.id   a41e4e08db578ddb39c7c35caf00f4dc
#
_cell.length_a   1.000
_cell.length_b   1.000
_cell.length_c   1.000
_cell.angle_alpha   90.00
_cell.angle_beta   90.00
_cell.angle_gamma   90.00
#
_symmetry.space_group_name_H-M   'P 1'
#
loop_
_entity.id
_entity.type
_entity.pdbx_description
1 polymer ?
#
loop_
_entity_poly.entity_id
_entity_poly.type
_entity_poly.pdbx_seq_one_letter_code
_entity_poly.pdbx_strand_id
1 'polypeptide(L)'
;MNPLKNMSVMKAKMITGTILLCLCLPPTLNAEVKDTLVRFDRSLLRMEHVEGGDGEAYIRMSYPNSRSLEKVGFPEVPVCHIFVPLPSDAENIRVTAQTRETERMPLDKAVYPIQYARFTDGESREHEFVGLDMQAFTNSNLNKPATISDVSNWDGTCKMVGVDLLPVSYDSKSGEYLFSKEIRVTLNYALSRSGKTSSKASTQTPPKIGLPYYRYCIITSRELEDAFLRLEGWMKQKGYDAGILPVEDILSCEAIVGDTVSGLYDDAGKVRQYLQYAYKYGGTEYVLFGGDSSVLPIRYGESNGDNITSAFPNKLHIPSDFYFSELTSNWKRDGDNAYGEFEDITEYRSQLKVGRLLCSTAEEVNNYTEKLLRYEINPGNGDESYLRKIFLTQADEMQSDNQAEKLASSVCDIYPEQTIVSCGLGNIPTDTTDYTGAEIIDMMKERYGYVSWLNHGSPTAIWVKYWGDTSHPRYGVAASSGDAEVAYEAGNGLEKLGNKDYPMIAYTMACSTTPFDGYDENYANRLNLGKSFTTGKDYGGPAYIGNTRVGLIDNTYKVQLNFNREISDNDVAYALNNAKYFNLSCRHHNALVVNLIGTPNLYVWTETPKRFNAWMEYNDMSADLFTESDVNDACWCTWRLNETGDSISRDAFNPSFAQSSLTDIENGVITLTGRNCIPQVMPLRLRNVRLHGKRYLFLSDAVIGDDCRDEYENPVVFASDSKTTMEHEGTIKFDKNVVIEKGATLKIIPSKIKQ
;
A
#
# COMPACT_ATOMS: atom_id res chain seq x y z
N MET A 1 -8.75 -8.77 -17.93
CA MET A 1 -8.69 -7.40 -18.48
C MET A 1 -7.26 -7.03 -18.73
N ASN A 2 -6.95 -6.43 -19.87
CA ASN A 2 -5.57 -6.23 -20.35
C ASN A 2 -4.95 -5.04 -19.59
N PRO A 3 -3.93 -5.19 -18.72
CA PRO A 3 -3.38 -4.11 -17.90
C PRO A 3 -2.61 -3.03 -18.70
N LEU A 4 -2.54 -3.15 -20.02
CA LEU A 4 -1.80 -2.22 -20.87
C LEU A 4 -2.57 -0.94 -21.28
N LYS A 5 -3.79 -0.72 -20.78
CA LYS A 5 -4.62 0.42 -21.22
C LYS A 5 -4.43 1.70 -20.40
N ASN A 6 -3.85 1.67 -19.22
CA ASN A 6 -3.79 2.85 -18.33
C ASN A 6 -2.38 3.39 -18.05
N MET A 7 -1.38 3.03 -18.85
CA MET A 7 -0.09 3.75 -18.79
C MET A 7 -0.17 5.06 -19.59
N SER A 8 -0.89 6.06 -19.09
CA SER A 8 -0.81 7.43 -19.60
C SER A 8 0.31 8.21 -18.89
N VAL A 9 1.51 7.66 -18.93
CA VAL A 9 2.70 8.41 -18.51
C VAL A 9 3.52 8.69 -19.76
N MET A 10 3.56 9.96 -20.11
CA MET A 10 4.26 10.54 -21.28
C MET A 10 3.84 9.98 -22.65
N LYS A 11 3.18 10.81 -23.44
CA LYS A 11 3.07 10.63 -24.90
C LYS A 11 4.46 10.76 -25.56
N ALA A 12 5.34 9.79 -25.34
CA ALA A 12 6.43 9.54 -26.27
C ALA A 12 5.85 8.74 -27.44
N LYS A 13 5.81 9.31 -28.62
CA LYS A 13 5.47 8.56 -29.83
C LYS A 13 6.51 7.44 -29.98
N MET A 14 6.13 6.21 -29.58
CA MET A 14 6.91 5.01 -29.90
C MET A 14 6.83 4.77 -31.40
N ILE A 15 7.96 4.87 -32.09
CA ILE A 15 8.12 4.32 -33.41
C ILE A 15 8.91 3.02 -33.24
N THR A 16 8.22 1.90 -33.32
CA THR A 16 8.83 0.56 -33.33
C THR A 16 9.25 0.23 -34.78
N GLY A 17 10.55 0.21 -35.04
CA GLY A 17 11.11 -0.27 -36.27
C GLY A 17 12.06 -1.44 -36.02
N THR A 18 11.68 -2.64 -36.46
CA THR A 18 12.56 -3.82 -36.47
C THR A 18 13.38 -3.80 -37.72
N ILE A 19 14.70 -3.64 -37.63
CA ILE A 19 15.63 -3.86 -38.76
C ILE A 19 16.42 -5.13 -38.45
N LEU A 20 16.18 -6.16 -39.22
CA LEU A 20 16.93 -7.41 -39.19
C LEU A 20 18.21 -7.22 -40.01
N LEU A 21 19.37 -7.22 -39.38
CA LEU A 21 20.66 -7.27 -40.06
C LEU A 21 21.34 -8.61 -39.69
N CYS A 22 21.28 -9.58 -40.61
CA CYS A 22 22.01 -10.84 -40.51
C CYS A 22 23.50 -10.62 -40.83
N LEU A 23 24.34 -10.74 -39.80
CA LEU A 23 25.77 -11.01 -39.97
C LEU A 23 26.07 -12.40 -39.39
N CYS A 24 26.54 -13.30 -40.24
CA CYS A 24 26.95 -14.66 -39.89
C CYS A 24 28.15 -14.63 -38.94
N LEU A 25 27.92 -15.02 -37.66
CA LEU A 25 28.94 -15.40 -36.69
C LEU A 25 28.60 -16.77 -36.11
N PRO A 26 29.57 -17.54 -35.57
CA PRO A 26 29.36 -18.94 -35.17
C PRO A 26 28.31 -19.08 -34.05
N PRO A 27 27.76 -20.28 -33.76
CA PRO A 27 26.57 -20.47 -32.95
C PRO A 27 26.85 -20.21 -31.44
N THR A 28 26.77 -18.95 -31.07
CA THR A 28 26.87 -18.50 -29.69
C THR A 28 25.64 -17.66 -29.37
N LEU A 29 24.83 -18.12 -28.45
CA LEU A 29 23.70 -17.45 -27.79
C LEU A 29 22.86 -16.53 -28.73
N ASN A 30 21.58 -16.78 -28.84
CA ASN A 30 20.64 -15.84 -29.46
C ASN A 30 20.63 -14.54 -28.64
N ALA A 31 21.44 -13.57 -29.04
CA ALA A 31 21.43 -12.24 -28.50
C ALA A 31 20.27 -11.46 -29.16
N GLU A 32 19.32 -11.03 -28.37
CA GLU A 32 18.20 -10.20 -28.79
C GLU A 32 18.47 -8.74 -28.46
N VAL A 33 17.78 -7.85 -29.17
CA VAL A 33 17.98 -6.40 -29.02
C VAL A 33 16.62 -5.71 -28.92
N LYS A 34 16.49 -4.79 -27.97
CA LYS A 34 15.35 -3.90 -27.82
C LYS A 34 15.82 -2.46 -27.86
N ASP A 35 15.36 -1.71 -28.85
CA ASP A 35 15.67 -0.28 -29.00
C ASP A 35 14.50 0.60 -28.56
N THR A 36 14.82 1.68 -27.85
CA THR A 36 13.87 2.72 -27.42
C THR A 36 14.50 4.10 -27.65
N LEU A 37 13.77 5.02 -28.27
CA LEU A 37 14.21 6.41 -28.46
C LEU A 37 13.43 7.33 -27.51
N VAL A 38 14.16 8.06 -26.67
CA VAL A 38 13.58 9.05 -25.74
C VAL A 38 13.98 10.45 -26.18
N ARG A 39 13.02 11.37 -26.19
CA ARG A 39 13.23 12.79 -26.55
C ARG A 39 13.01 13.69 -25.36
N PHE A 40 13.87 14.69 -25.27
CA PHE A 40 13.87 15.69 -24.19
C PHE A 40 13.73 17.09 -24.81
N ASP A 41 12.84 17.89 -24.23
CA ASP A 41 12.65 19.28 -24.62
C ASP A 41 13.51 20.19 -23.73
N ARG A 42 14.46 20.91 -24.33
CA ARG A 42 15.37 21.80 -23.62
C ARG A 42 14.63 22.92 -22.86
N SER A 43 13.47 23.35 -23.33
CA SER A 43 12.68 24.40 -22.70
C SER A 43 12.08 23.99 -21.35
N LEU A 44 11.98 22.67 -21.08
CA LEU A 44 11.48 22.12 -19.83
C LEU A 44 12.57 21.99 -18.75
N LEU A 45 13.85 22.13 -19.11
CA LEU A 45 14.93 22.13 -18.15
C LEU A 45 14.94 23.47 -17.39
N ARG A 46 14.66 23.44 -16.11
CA ARG A 46 14.71 24.59 -15.21
C ARG A 46 16.10 24.67 -14.57
N MET A 47 16.62 25.86 -14.43
CA MET A 47 17.87 26.15 -13.76
C MET A 47 17.64 27.35 -12.82
N GLU A 48 17.94 27.15 -11.55
CA GLU A 48 17.71 28.12 -10.49
C GLU A 48 19.02 28.40 -9.78
N HIS A 49 19.30 29.68 -9.46
CA HIS A 49 20.42 30.02 -8.60
C HIS A 49 20.04 29.80 -7.14
N VAL A 50 20.85 29.06 -6.43
CA VAL A 50 20.68 28.74 -5.01
C VAL A 50 21.96 28.99 -4.24
N GLU A 51 21.87 29.39 -2.98
CA GLU A 51 23.00 29.52 -2.08
C GLU A 51 23.31 28.18 -1.41
N GLY A 52 24.58 27.80 -1.39
CA GLY A 52 25.04 26.61 -0.66
C GLY A 52 25.25 26.94 0.83
N GLY A 53 25.32 25.85 1.65
CA GLY A 53 25.65 26.00 3.07
C GLY A 53 27.06 26.55 3.33
N ASP A 54 27.91 26.65 2.32
CA ASP A 54 29.21 27.27 2.32
C ASP A 54 29.17 28.76 1.95
N GLY A 55 27.99 29.33 1.68
CA GLY A 55 27.77 30.70 1.25
C GLY A 55 28.09 31.01 -0.22
N GLU A 56 28.43 29.97 -1.01
CA GLU A 56 28.66 30.12 -2.44
C GLU A 56 27.36 29.96 -3.24
N ALA A 57 27.31 30.59 -4.42
CA ALA A 57 26.18 30.50 -5.32
C ALA A 57 26.34 29.30 -6.29
N TYR A 58 25.30 28.49 -6.42
CA TYR A 58 25.23 27.32 -7.28
C TYR A 58 24.06 27.38 -8.23
N ILE A 59 24.02 26.47 -9.22
CA ILE A 59 22.88 26.24 -10.08
C ILE A 59 22.24 24.88 -9.71
N ARG A 60 20.96 24.89 -9.35
CA ARG A 60 20.14 23.70 -9.21
C ARG A 60 19.38 23.43 -10.49
N MET A 61 19.38 22.18 -10.95
CA MET A 61 18.71 21.76 -12.19
C MET A 61 17.55 20.85 -11.88
N SER A 62 16.43 21.07 -12.58
CA SER A 62 15.29 20.15 -12.52
C SER A 62 14.64 19.95 -13.88
N TYR A 63 14.03 18.78 -14.08
CA TYR A 63 13.29 18.43 -15.29
C TYR A 63 11.97 17.72 -14.89
N PRO A 64 10.86 17.94 -15.62
CA PRO A 64 9.60 17.30 -15.27
C PRO A 64 9.72 15.77 -15.14
N ASN A 65 9.17 15.21 -14.05
CA ASN A 65 9.22 13.78 -13.72
C ASN A 65 10.64 13.20 -13.64
N SER A 66 11.64 14.02 -13.29
CA SER A 66 12.99 13.55 -12.99
C SER A 66 13.22 13.46 -11.48
N ARG A 67 14.22 12.68 -11.09
CA ARG A 67 14.88 12.74 -9.79
C ARG A 67 16.28 13.32 -9.93
N SER A 68 16.98 13.57 -8.85
CA SER A 68 18.44 13.78 -8.88
C SER A 68 19.19 12.46 -8.71
N LEU A 69 20.47 12.45 -8.98
CA LEU A 69 21.37 11.39 -8.51
C LEU A 69 21.32 11.33 -6.97
N GLU A 70 21.66 10.19 -6.39
CA GLU A 70 21.55 9.97 -4.93
C GLU A 70 22.94 9.86 -4.25
N LYS A 71 23.99 10.25 -4.96
CA LYS A 71 25.36 10.22 -4.45
C LYS A 71 25.77 11.58 -3.91
N VAL A 72 25.98 11.68 -2.60
CA VAL A 72 26.44 12.90 -1.94
C VAL A 72 27.75 13.43 -2.55
N GLY A 73 27.82 14.74 -2.77
CA GLY A 73 28.96 15.42 -3.42
C GLY A 73 28.92 15.38 -4.96
N PHE A 74 28.01 14.61 -5.59
CA PHE A 74 27.83 14.63 -7.04
C PHE A 74 26.96 15.81 -7.47
N PRO A 75 27.08 16.28 -8.73
CA PRO A 75 26.25 17.38 -9.21
C PRO A 75 24.77 16.96 -9.25
N GLU A 76 23.89 17.85 -8.78
CA GLU A 76 22.44 17.64 -8.81
C GLU A 76 21.90 17.84 -10.24
N VAL A 77 22.10 16.82 -11.09
CA VAL A 77 21.57 16.77 -12.46
C VAL A 77 20.32 15.93 -12.54
N PRO A 78 19.35 16.28 -13.43
CA PRO A 78 18.11 15.51 -13.55
C PRO A 78 18.37 14.12 -14.15
N VAL A 79 17.80 13.10 -13.50
CA VAL A 79 17.75 11.72 -13.97
C VAL A 79 16.31 11.40 -14.35
N CYS A 80 16.07 11.13 -15.63
CA CYS A 80 14.78 10.68 -16.14
C CYS A 80 14.77 9.16 -16.19
N HIS A 81 13.64 8.55 -15.91
CA HIS A 81 13.51 7.10 -15.84
C HIS A 81 12.52 6.58 -16.86
N ILE A 82 12.82 5.43 -17.46
CA ILE A 82 11.89 4.69 -18.33
C ILE A 82 11.85 3.22 -17.94
N PHE A 83 10.71 2.59 -18.17
CA PHE A 83 10.55 1.14 -18.05
C PHE A 83 10.43 0.51 -19.45
N VAL A 84 11.25 -0.49 -19.70
CA VAL A 84 11.27 -1.21 -20.98
C VAL A 84 10.89 -2.67 -20.76
N PRO A 85 9.75 -3.14 -21.30
CA PRO A 85 9.37 -4.54 -21.17
C PRO A 85 10.22 -5.43 -22.08
N LEU A 86 10.73 -6.53 -21.53
CA LEU A 86 11.41 -7.62 -22.20
C LEU A 86 10.67 -8.95 -21.97
N PRO A 87 10.93 -10.00 -22.77
CA PRO A 87 10.42 -11.34 -22.51
C PRO A 87 10.77 -11.83 -21.09
N SER A 88 9.90 -12.61 -20.47
CA SER A 88 10.09 -13.10 -19.09
C SER A 88 11.34 -13.97 -18.92
N ASP A 89 11.82 -14.60 -20.00
CA ASP A 89 13.01 -15.43 -20.05
C ASP A 89 14.28 -14.68 -20.52
N ALA A 90 14.21 -13.32 -20.59
CA ALA A 90 15.39 -12.50 -20.90
C ALA A 90 16.43 -12.58 -19.79
N GLU A 91 17.69 -12.82 -20.15
CA GLU A 91 18.82 -12.94 -19.24
C GLU A 91 20.02 -12.12 -19.75
N ASN A 92 21.00 -11.86 -18.88
CA ASN A 92 22.24 -11.13 -19.21
C ASN A 92 21.98 -9.78 -19.86
N ILE A 93 21.01 -9.04 -19.32
CA ILE A 93 20.54 -7.76 -19.85
C ILE A 93 21.64 -6.70 -19.69
N ARG A 94 21.95 -6.00 -20.78
CA ARG A 94 22.94 -4.92 -20.81
C ARG A 94 22.36 -3.73 -21.56
N VAL A 95 22.66 -2.52 -21.06
CA VAL A 95 22.26 -1.27 -21.71
C VAL A 95 23.43 -0.63 -22.44
N THR A 96 23.16 -0.09 -23.61
CA THR A 96 24.01 0.88 -24.30
C THR A 96 23.17 2.06 -24.74
N ALA A 97 23.77 3.26 -24.81
CA ALA A 97 23.05 4.44 -25.22
C ALA A 97 23.84 5.28 -26.21
N GLN A 98 23.13 5.97 -27.09
CA GLN A 98 23.66 6.98 -28.02
C GLN A 98 22.88 8.28 -27.87
N THR A 99 23.60 9.34 -27.55
CA THR A 99 23.07 10.71 -27.50
C THR A 99 23.06 11.34 -28.91
N ARG A 100 22.05 12.12 -29.21
CA ARG A 100 21.90 12.87 -30.46
C ARG A 100 21.41 14.30 -30.16
N GLU A 101 21.67 15.20 -31.12
CA GLU A 101 21.28 16.61 -31.01
C GLU A 101 21.71 17.21 -29.66
N THR A 102 23.00 17.07 -29.35
CA THR A 102 23.58 17.53 -28.08
C THR A 102 23.95 19.01 -28.15
N GLU A 103 23.51 19.77 -27.16
CA GLU A 103 23.78 21.21 -27.02
C GLU A 103 24.71 21.44 -25.83
N ARG A 104 25.66 22.36 -25.97
CA ARG A 104 26.52 22.84 -24.87
C ARG A 104 25.72 23.70 -23.92
N MET A 105 25.99 23.59 -22.63
CA MET A 105 25.38 24.37 -21.57
C MET A 105 26.46 25.17 -20.85
N PRO A 106 26.75 26.38 -21.29
CA PRO A 106 27.66 27.25 -20.52
C PRO A 106 26.96 27.66 -19.22
N LEU A 107 27.56 27.34 -18.08
CA LEU A 107 27.07 27.70 -16.75
C LEU A 107 27.98 28.77 -16.17
N ASP A 108 27.38 29.79 -15.53
CA ASP A 108 28.07 30.85 -14.83
C ASP A 108 28.47 30.47 -13.39
N LYS A 109 27.86 29.44 -12.85
CA LYS A 109 28.11 28.86 -11.53
C LYS A 109 28.23 27.35 -11.59
N ALA A 110 28.83 26.76 -10.56
CA ALA A 110 28.87 25.30 -10.40
C ALA A 110 27.47 24.74 -10.17
N VAL A 111 27.25 23.49 -10.56
CA VAL A 111 26.00 22.77 -10.23
C VAL A 111 25.99 22.43 -8.74
N TYR A 112 24.84 22.60 -8.09
CA TYR A 112 24.66 22.31 -6.67
C TYR A 112 25.06 20.86 -6.37
N PRO A 113 25.90 20.60 -5.35
CA PRO A 113 26.24 19.25 -4.96
C PRO A 113 25.12 18.60 -4.15
N ILE A 114 24.83 17.34 -4.42
CA ILE A 114 23.87 16.57 -3.65
C ILE A 114 24.33 16.50 -2.20
N GLN A 115 23.41 16.81 -1.29
CA GLN A 115 23.62 16.77 0.15
C GLN A 115 23.01 15.51 0.76
N TYR A 116 23.30 15.25 2.02
CA TYR A 116 22.62 14.22 2.78
C TYR A 116 21.11 14.49 2.89
N ALA A 117 20.31 13.43 2.98
CA ALA A 117 18.87 13.52 3.14
C ALA A 117 18.49 14.14 4.50
N ARG A 118 17.41 14.93 4.51
CA ARG A 118 16.85 15.53 5.73
C ARG A 118 15.71 14.69 6.25
N PHE A 119 15.67 14.46 7.57
CA PHE A 119 14.66 13.65 8.23
C PHE A 119 13.50 14.48 8.79
N THR A 120 12.33 13.89 8.89
CA THR A 120 11.13 14.50 9.48
C THR A 120 11.02 14.27 11.01
N ASP A 121 12.13 13.95 11.70
CA ASP A 121 12.14 13.79 13.16
C ASP A 121 12.31 15.11 13.92
N GLY A 122 12.51 16.21 13.21
CA GLY A 122 12.67 17.55 13.74
C GLY A 122 13.95 17.74 14.55
N GLU A 123 14.88 16.81 14.52
CA GLU A 123 16.22 17.06 15.01
C GLU A 123 17.00 17.79 13.92
N SER A 124 17.36 19.06 14.16
CA SER A 124 18.28 19.79 13.29
C SER A 124 19.66 19.16 13.42
N ARG A 125 20.04 18.37 12.42
CA ARG A 125 21.40 17.84 12.30
C ARG A 125 22.08 18.65 11.21
N GLU A 126 22.87 19.60 11.63
CA GLU A 126 23.75 20.32 10.70
C GLU A 126 24.79 19.31 10.20
N HIS A 127 24.55 18.77 9.03
CA HIS A 127 25.64 18.18 8.27
C HIS A 127 26.48 19.34 7.70
N GLU A 128 27.78 19.26 7.83
CA GLU A 128 28.66 20.15 7.09
C GLU A 128 28.31 20.06 5.60
N PHE A 129 28.24 21.19 4.94
CA PHE A 129 27.97 21.26 3.51
C PHE A 129 29.02 20.47 2.74
N VAL A 130 28.61 19.48 1.96
CA VAL A 130 29.50 18.66 1.17
C VAL A 130 29.72 19.32 -0.18
N GLY A 131 30.99 19.67 -0.45
CA GLY A 131 31.40 20.27 -1.72
C GLY A 131 31.31 19.31 -2.90
N LEU A 132 31.38 19.89 -4.11
CA LEU A 132 31.25 19.17 -5.37
C LEU A 132 32.48 18.29 -5.68
N ASP A 133 32.30 16.98 -5.84
CA ASP A 133 33.33 16.01 -6.26
C ASP A 133 33.18 15.66 -7.75
N MET A 134 33.62 16.52 -8.62
CA MET A 134 33.58 16.30 -10.07
C MET A 134 34.49 15.20 -10.53
N GLN A 135 35.57 14.88 -9.81
CA GLN A 135 36.48 13.80 -10.18
C GLN A 135 35.82 12.43 -9.97
N ALA A 136 35.19 12.22 -8.81
CA ALA A 136 34.46 10.98 -8.56
C ALA A 136 33.26 10.83 -9.51
N PHE A 137 32.49 11.91 -9.74
CA PHE A 137 31.37 11.90 -10.68
C PHE A 137 31.80 11.50 -12.10
N THR A 138 32.83 12.13 -12.63
CA THR A 138 33.34 11.90 -13.98
C THR A 138 33.81 10.48 -14.20
N ASN A 139 34.40 9.85 -13.17
CA ASN A 139 34.90 8.49 -13.22
C ASN A 139 33.82 7.43 -12.91
N SER A 140 32.61 7.85 -12.51
CA SER A 140 31.54 6.96 -12.14
C SER A 140 30.72 6.49 -13.36
N ASN A 141 29.98 5.41 -13.18
CA ASN A 141 28.97 4.98 -14.14
C ASN A 141 27.77 5.93 -14.20
N LEU A 142 27.58 6.78 -13.19
CA LEU A 142 26.43 7.68 -13.07
C LEU A 142 26.51 8.88 -14.04
N ASN A 143 27.69 9.13 -14.65
CA ASN A 143 27.83 10.12 -15.74
C ASN A 143 27.54 9.53 -17.14
N LYS A 144 27.04 8.28 -17.23
CA LYS A 144 26.67 7.68 -18.53
C LYS A 144 25.26 8.12 -18.95
N PRO A 145 25.01 8.27 -20.27
CA PRO A 145 23.69 8.66 -20.78
C PRO A 145 22.55 7.71 -20.42
N ALA A 146 22.84 6.42 -20.16
CA ALA A 146 21.87 5.46 -19.67
C ALA A 146 22.54 4.39 -18.80
N THR A 147 21.85 4.02 -17.71
CA THR A 147 22.23 2.91 -16.82
C THR A 147 20.99 2.08 -16.47
N ILE A 148 21.17 0.77 -16.25
CA ILE A 148 20.09 -0.06 -15.69
C ILE A 148 20.01 0.22 -14.20
N SER A 149 18.85 0.61 -13.72
CA SER A 149 18.56 0.85 -12.31
C SER A 149 17.83 -0.32 -11.67
N ASP A 150 17.10 -1.11 -12.47
CA ASP A 150 16.21 -2.13 -11.94
C ASP A 150 15.86 -3.18 -13.02
N VAL A 151 15.62 -4.44 -12.59
CA VAL A 151 15.08 -5.50 -13.45
C VAL A 151 14.09 -6.32 -12.62
N SER A 152 12.81 -6.14 -12.87
CA SER A 152 11.73 -6.79 -12.14
C SER A 152 10.93 -7.76 -12.98
N ASN A 153 10.36 -8.80 -12.37
CA ASN A 153 9.44 -9.72 -13.03
C ASN A 153 8.01 -9.20 -12.91
N TRP A 154 7.37 -8.92 -14.05
CA TRP A 154 6.01 -8.40 -14.09
C TRP A 154 5.01 -9.54 -14.31
N ASP A 155 4.38 -10.01 -13.21
CA ASP A 155 3.36 -11.08 -13.17
C ASP A 155 3.74 -12.37 -13.92
N GLY A 156 5.04 -12.66 -14.00
CA GLY A 156 5.55 -13.81 -14.77
C GLY A 156 5.36 -13.70 -16.31
N THR A 157 4.77 -12.61 -16.78
CA THR A 157 4.50 -12.41 -18.24
C THR A 157 5.64 -11.70 -18.96
N CYS A 158 6.33 -10.78 -18.29
CA CYS A 158 7.49 -10.09 -18.85
C CYS A 158 8.46 -9.68 -17.75
N LYS A 159 9.69 -9.33 -18.14
CA LYS A 159 10.62 -8.59 -17.30
C LYS A 159 10.50 -7.10 -17.61
N MET A 160 10.40 -6.29 -16.57
CA MET A 160 10.41 -4.85 -16.69
C MET A 160 11.82 -4.34 -16.34
N VAL A 161 12.49 -3.68 -17.28
CA VAL A 161 13.84 -3.13 -17.08
C VAL A 161 13.72 -1.64 -16.87
N GLY A 162 14.08 -1.19 -15.67
CA GLY A 162 14.22 0.22 -15.33
C GLY A 162 15.53 0.76 -15.91
N VAL A 163 15.47 1.87 -16.64
CA VAL A 163 16.63 2.54 -17.23
C VAL A 163 16.63 4.00 -16.85
N ASP A 164 17.69 4.41 -16.18
CA ASP A 164 17.97 5.80 -15.85
C ASP A 164 18.64 6.48 -17.02
N LEU A 165 18.16 7.66 -17.39
CA LEU A 165 18.62 8.48 -18.48
C LEU A 165 19.11 9.83 -17.97
N LEU A 166 20.31 10.24 -18.36
CA LEU A 166 20.85 11.56 -18.09
C LEU A 166 20.69 12.46 -19.31
N PRO A 167 19.63 13.29 -19.39
CA PRO A 167 19.55 14.31 -20.45
C PRO A 167 20.62 15.39 -20.29
N VAL A 168 21.12 15.61 -19.05
CA VAL A 168 22.24 16.48 -18.75
C VAL A 168 23.43 15.63 -18.32
N SER A 169 24.52 15.66 -19.06
CA SER A 169 25.77 14.94 -18.78
C SER A 169 26.96 15.90 -18.76
N TYR A 170 28.05 15.50 -18.13
CA TYR A 170 29.29 16.30 -18.09
C TYR A 170 30.34 15.71 -19.02
N ASP A 171 30.85 16.52 -19.93
CA ASP A 171 31.97 16.15 -20.79
C ASP A 171 33.31 16.60 -20.15
N SER A 172 34.06 15.65 -19.62
CA SER A 172 35.35 15.91 -18.97
C SER A 172 36.42 16.46 -19.90
N LYS A 173 36.27 16.31 -21.21
CA LYS A 173 37.25 16.82 -22.19
C LYS A 173 37.08 18.31 -22.43
N SER A 174 35.84 18.78 -22.54
CA SER A 174 35.54 20.20 -22.71
C SER A 174 35.37 20.92 -21.39
N GLY A 175 35.12 20.23 -20.28
CA GLY A 175 34.78 20.83 -18.98
C GLY A 175 33.40 21.46 -18.95
N GLU A 176 32.49 21.04 -19.82
CA GLU A 176 31.16 21.62 -19.99
C GLU A 176 30.05 20.60 -19.76
N TYR A 177 28.88 21.08 -19.32
CA TYR A 177 27.65 20.29 -19.33
C TYR A 177 27.02 20.29 -20.70
N LEU A 178 26.45 19.15 -21.08
CA LEU A 178 25.82 18.89 -22.35
C LEU A 178 24.37 18.49 -22.12
N PHE A 179 23.43 19.10 -22.87
CA PHE A 179 22.05 18.66 -22.92
C PHE A 179 21.79 17.83 -24.18
N SER A 180 21.29 16.62 -24.03
CA SER A 180 20.96 15.71 -25.13
C SER A 180 19.46 15.74 -25.39
N LYS A 181 19.05 16.19 -26.61
CA LYS A 181 17.62 16.21 -26.99
C LYS A 181 17.08 14.82 -27.29
N GLU A 182 17.96 13.89 -27.70
CA GLU A 182 17.57 12.51 -27.94
C GLU A 182 18.58 11.55 -27.32
N ILE A 183 18.06 10.53 -26.64
CA ILE A 183 18.84 9.37 -26.16
C ILE A 183 18.23 8.12 -26.75
N ARG A 184 18.97 7.40 -27.58
CA ARG A 184 18.60 6.06 -28.04
C ARG A 184 19.16 5.04 -27.05
N VAL A 185 18.28 4.30 -26.41
CA VAL A 185 18.60 3.21 -25.49
C VAL A 185 18.50 1.89 -26.23
N THR A 186 19.54 1.08 -26.13
CA THR A 186 19.58 -0.28 -26.69
C THR A 186 19.81 -1.27 -25.57
N LEU A 187 18.83 -2.13 -25.30
CA LEU A 187 18.96 -3.27 -24.39
C LEU A 187 19.35 -4.51 -25.17
N ASN A 188 20.48 -5.10 -24.82
CA ASN A 188 20.96 -6.38 -25.35
C ASN A 188 20.70 -7.45 -24.30
N TYR A 189 20.08 -8.57 -24.67
CA TYR A 189 19.76 -9.65 -23.76
C TYR A 189 19.83 -11.00 -24.47
N ALA A 190 19.93 -12.08 -23.71
CA ALA A 190 19.82 -13.44 -24.20
C ALA A 190 18.50 -14.04 -23.76
N LEU A 191 17.90 -14.93 -24.55
CA LEU A 191 16.78 -15.75 -24.11
C LEU A 191 17.29 -17.04 -23.49
N SER A 192 16.71 -17.44 -22.35
CA SER A 192 17.05 -18.68 -21.69
C SER A 192 16.78 -19.88 -22.58
N ARG A 193 17.77 -20.78 -22.74
CA ARG A 193 17.65 -21.98 -23.58
C ARG A 193 16.75 -23.08 -23.02
N SER A 194 16.18 -22.89 -21.83
CA SER A 194 15.20 -23.84 -21.33
C SER A 194 13.95 -23.74 -22.20
N GLY A 195 13.83 -24.57 -23.22
CA GLY A 195 12.71 -24.69 -24.15
C GLY A 195 11.38 -25.12 -23.49
N LYS A 196 11.07 -24.51 -22.37
CA LYS A 196 9.79 -24.53 -21.69
C LYS A 196 9.32 -23.10 -21.57
N THR A 197 8.45 -22.70 -22.49
CA THR A 197 7.56 -21.56 -22.27
C THR A 197 7.10 -21.61 -20.82
N SER A 198 7.47 -20.61 -20.02
CA SER A 198 7.07 -20.49 -18.61
C SER A 198 5.58 -20.12 -18.46
N SER A 199 4.75 -20.50 -19.40
CA SER A 199 3.29 -20.50 -19.28
C SER A 199 2.73 -21.82 -18.70
N LYS A 200 3.62 -22.75 -18.31
CA LYS A 200 3.24 -23.83 -17.39
C LYS A 200 3.74 -23.39 -16.00
N ALA A 201 2.80 -23.03 -15.12
CA ALA A 201 3.01 -23.16 -13.69
C ALA A 201 3.89 -24.40 -13.50
N SER A 202 5.05 -24.28 -12.86
CA SER A 202 5.95 -25.41 -12.70
C SER A 202 5.12 -26.54 -12.10
N THR A 203 5.11 -27.70 -12.75
CA THR A 203 4.44 -28.91 -12.26
C THR A 203 5.18 -29.50 -11.05
N GLN A 204 5.86 -28.65 -10.25
CA GLN A 204 6.32 -29.04 -8.94
C GLN A 204 5.09 -29.26 -8.07
N THR A 205 4.90 -30.48 -7.63
CA THR A 205 3.85 -30.82 -6.67
C THR A 205 3.98 -29.87 -5.48
N PRO A 206 2.89 -29.16 -5.09
CA PRO A 206 2.93 -28.27 -3.94
C PRO A 206 3.52 -29.01 -2.73
N PRO A 207 4.38 -28.39 -1.95
CA PRO A 207 4.84 -29.01 -0.72
C PRO A 207 3.64 -29.32 0.16
N LYS A 208 3.59 -30.56 0.70
CA LYS A 208 2.50 -30.96 1.61
C LYS A 208 2.76 -30.37 3.00
N ILE A 209 2.43 -29.08 3.16
CA ILE A 209 2.59 -28.41 4.46
C ILE A 209 1.42 -28.64 5.41
N GLY A 210 0.27 -29.14 4.90
CA GLY A 210 -0.92 -29.39 5.72
C GLY A 210 -1.65 -28.13 6.19
N LEU A 211 -1.19 -26.92 5.80
CA LEU A 211 -1.83 -25.67 6.11
C LEU A 211 -2.70 -25.23 4.92
N PRO A 212 -3.84 -24.56 5.19
CA PRO A 212 -4.69 -24.01 4.14
C PRO A 212 -4.02 -22.81 3.46
N TYR A 213 -4.45 -22.53 2.24
CA TYR A 213 -4.15 -21.29 1.50
C TYR A 213 -5.47 -20.57 1.25
N TYR A 214 -5.42 -19.24 1.36
CA TYR A 214 -6.55 -18.36 1.13
C TYR A 214 -6.15 -17.24 0.18
N ARG A 215 -7.06 -16.80 -0.68
CA ARG A 215 -6.81 -15.63 -1.52
C ARG A 215 -6.64 -14.36 -0.66
N TYR A 216 -7.43 -14.24 0.42
CA TYR A 216 -7.30 -13.23 1.45
C TYR A 216 -6.96 -13.90 2.78
N CYS A 217 -5.71 -13.84 3.20
CA CYS A 217 -5.22 -14.51 4.40
C CYS A 217 -5.10 -13.54 5.57
N ILE A 218 -5.77 -13.83 6.69
CA ILE A 218 -5.59 -13.13 7.96
C ILE A 218 -4.64 -13.97 8.80
N ILE A 219 -3.44 -13.47 9.07
CA ILE A 219 -2.48 -14.13 9.96
C ILE A 219 -2.51 -13.41 11.31
N THR A 220 -2.86 -14.14 12.37
CA THR A 220 -2.96 -13.60 13.74
C THR A 220 -2.61 -14.66 14.77
N SER A 221 -2.63 -14.33 16.06
CA SER A 221 -2.50 -15.35 17.10
C SER A 221 -3.81 -16.14 17.28
N ARG A 222 -3.69 -17.36 17.80
CA ARG A 222 -4.85 -18.19 18.14
C ARG A 222 -5.79 -17.50 19.13
N GLU A 223 -5.26 -16.69 20.03
CA GLU A 223 -6.03 -15.93 21.00
C GLU A 223 -6.97 -14.91 20.32
N LEU A 224 -6.54 -14.29 19.23
CA LEU A 224 -7.32 -13.28 18.51
C LEU A 224 -8.18 -13.87 17.38
N GLU A 225 -8.06 -15.14 17.05
CA GLU A 225 -8.76 -15.78 15.93
C GLU A 225 -10.28 -15.48 15.92
N ASP A 226 -10.96 -15.68 17.06
CA ASP A 226 -12.40 -15.43 17.17
C ASP A 226 -12.80 -13.97 16.94
N ALA A 227 -11.93 -13.03 17.26
CA ALA A 227 -12.19 -11.62 17.05
C ALA A 227 -12.21 -11.23 15.56
N PHE A 228 -11.43 -11.93 14.73
CA PHE A 228 -11.37 -11.67 13.30
C PHE A 228 -12.49 -12.34 12.48
N LEU A 229 -13.33 -13.20 13.07
CA LEU A 229 -14.40 -13.89 12.33
C LEU A 229 -15.39 -12.96 11.65
N ARG A 230 -15.68 -11.80 12.24
CA ARG A 230 -16.55 -10.79 11.63
C ARG A 230 -15.92 -10.17 10.39
N LEU A 231 -14.63 -9.87 10.45
CA LEU A 231 -13.87 -9.36 9.31
C LEU A 231 -13.73 -10.41 8.21
N GLU A 232 -13.39 -11.65 8.56
CA GLU A 232 -13.33 -12.77 7.61
C GLU A 232 -14.67 -12.95 6.89
N GLY A 233 -15.79 -12.98 7.63
CA GLY A 233 -17.12 -13.09 7.07
C GLY A 233 -17.45 -11.96 6.10
N TRP A 234 -17.05 -10.72 6.40
CA TRP A 234 -17.21 -9.61 5.49
C TRP A 234 -16.38 -9.77 4.21
N MET A 235 -15.14 -10.24 4.31
CA MET A 235 -14.31 -10.51 3.14
C MET A 235 -14.91 -11.60 2.26
N LYS A 236 -15.46 -12.68 2.86
CA LYS A 236 -16.18 -13.74 2.13
C LYS A 236 -17.40 -13.19 1.39
N GLN A 237 -18.19 -12.33 2.03
CA GLN A 237 -19.33 -11.68 1.40
C GLN A 237 -18.91 -10.77 0.23
N LYS A 238 -17.76 -10.15 0.28
CA LYS A 238 -17.17 -9.40 -0.85
C LYS A 238 -16.56 -10.30 -1.94
N GLY A 239 -16.68 -11.61 -1.82
CA GLY A 239 -16.24 -12.59 -2.83
C GLY A 239 -14.75 -12.92 -2.78
N TYR A 240 -14.10 -12.74 -1.64
CA TYR A 240 -12.75 -13.22 -1.41
C TYR A 240 -12.80 -14.60 -0.73
N ASP A 241 -12.03 -15.56 -1.25
CA ASP A 241 -11.71 -16.76 -0.49
C ASP A 241 -10.83 -16.35 0.69
N ALA A 242 -11.49 -16.03 1.80
CA ALA A 242 -10.87 -15.48 3.00
C ALA A 242 -10.80 -16.55 4.10
N GLY A 243 -9.70 -16.49 4.87
CA GLY A 243 -9.57 -17.35 6.04
C GLY A 243 -8.54 -16.79 7.04
N ILE A 244 -8.70 -17.24 8.28
CA ILE A 244 -7.83 -16.91 9.40
C ILE A 244 -6.84 -18.08 9.60
N LEU A 245 -5.56 -17.74 9.68
CA LEU A 245 -4.49 -18.69 9.97
C LEU A 245 -3.74 -18.26 11.23
N PRO A 246 -3.85 -19.02 12.34
CA PRO A 246 -3.05 -18.78 13.52
C PRO A 246 -1.56 -18.89 13.21
N VAL A 247 -0.78 -17.90 13.63
CA VAL A 247 0.68 -17.88 13.39
C VAL A 247 1.36 -19.09 14.03
N GLU A 248 0.86 -19.57 15.14
CA GLU A 248 1.35 -20.76 15.84
C GLU A 248 1.30 -22.03 14.95
N ASP A 249 0.31 -22.12 14.03
CA ASP A 249 0.23 -23.24 13.10
C ASP A 249 1.34 -23.16 12.04
N ILE A 250 1.71 -21.96 11.60
CA ILE A 250 2.86 -21.76 10.72
C ILE A 250 4.16 -22.12 11.44
N LEU A 251 4.33 -21.58 12.65
CA LEU A 251 5.56 -21.74 13.44
C LEU A 251 5.82 -23.18 13.87
N SER A 252 4.75 -23.95 14.12
CA SER A 252 4.82 -25.38 14.51
C SER A 252 4.87 -26.35 13.33
N CYS A 253 4.67 -25.88 12.10
CA CYS A 253 4.67 -26.73 10.91
C CYS A 253 6.11 -27.19 10.58
N GLU A 254 6.38 -28.49 10.74
CA GLU A 254 7.69 -29.09 10.47
C GLU A 254 8.18 -28.93 9.03
N ALA A 255 7.24 -28.80 8.07
CA ALA A 255 7.57 -28.59 6.65
C ALA A 255 7.98 -27.15 6.33
N ILE A 256 7.80 -26.22 7.27
CA ILE A 256 8.20 -24.81 7.15
C ILE A 256 9.42 -24.57 8.02
N VAL A 257 10.57 -24.46 7.38
CA VAL A 257 11.85 -24.35 8.08
C VAL A 257 12.35 -22.91 8.22
N GLY A 258 11.89 -22.01 7.36
CA GLY A 258 12.27 -20.59 7.31
C GLY A 258 12.49 -20.09 5.90
N ASP A 259 12.88 -18.82 5.75
CA ASP A 259 13.19 -18.20 4.45
C ASP A 259 14.44 -18.81 3.82
N THR A 260 14.22 -19.80 2.96
CA THR A 260 15.31 -20.50 2.26
C THR A 260 16.00 -19.65 1.19
N VAL A 261 15.36 -18.58 0.71
CA VAL A 261 15.94 -17.64 -0.26
C VAL A 261 17.04 -16.81 0.42
N SER A 262 16.77 -16.34 1.63
CA SER A 262 17.68 -15.48 2.40
C SER A 262 18.52 -16.28 3.42
N GLY A 263 18.23 -17.56 3.66
CA GLY A 263 18.88 -18.34 4.70
C GLY A 263 18.52 -17.89 6.13
N LEU A 264 17.34 -17.31 6.31
CA LEU A 264 16.82 -16.82 7.59
C LEU A 264 15.82 -17.81 8.18
N TYR A 265 16.26 -18.57 9.20
CA TYR A 265 15.51 -19.71 9.76
C TYR A 265 14.84 -19.38 11.10
N ASP A 266 14.43 -18.14 11.27
CA ASP A 266 13.67 -17.64 12.42
C ASP A 266 12.16 -17.60 12.14
N ASP A 267 11.38 -17.14 13.12
CA ASP A 267 9.92 -17.12 13.03
C ASP A 267 9.41 -16.22 11.89
N ALA A 268 10.02 -15.05 11.66
CA ALA A 268 9.69 -14.21 10.53
C ALA A 268 10.01 -14.90 9.19
N GLY A 269 11.13 -15.62 9.12
CA GLY A 269 11.51 -16.45 7.98
C GLY A 269 10.50 -17.57 7.71
N LYS A 270 9.96 -18.21 8.74
CA LYS A 270 8.89 -19.22 8.60
C LYS A 270 7.62 -18.62 8.02
N VAL A 271 7.18 -17.47 8.52
CA VAL A 271 6.02 -16.76 7.97
C VAL A 271 6.24 -16.41 6.50
N ARG A 272 7.41 -15.89 6.13
CA ARG A 272 7.73 -15.57 4.73
C ARG A 272 7.72 -16.82 3.84
N GLN A 273 8.27 -17.96 4.29
CA GLN A 273 8.25 -19.21 3.54
C GLN A 273 6.81 -19.70 3.30
N TYR A 274 5.94 -19.61 4.32
CA TYR A 274 4.51 -19.89 4.14
C TYR A 274 3.91 -19.00 3.05
N LEU A 275 4.17 -17.70 3.09
CA LEU A 275 3.66 -16.74 2.11
C LEU A 275 4.19 -16.99 0.70
N GLN A 276 5.45 -17.40 0.55
CA GLN A 276 6.01 -17.84 -0.74
C GLN A 276 5.24 -19.04 -1.31
N TYR A 277 4.86 -20.01 -0.47
CA TYR A 277 4.04 -21.17 -0.89
C TYR A 277 2.61 -20.75 -1.18
N ALA A 278 2.02 -19.92 -0.33
CA ALA A 278 0.66 -19.43 -0.48
C ALA A 278 0.49 -18.60 -1.77
N TYR A 279 1.45 -17.74 -2.10
CA TYR A 279 1.48 -17.00 -3.35
C TYR A 279 1.62 -17.95 -4.55
N LYS A 280 2.62 -18.84 -4.51
CA LYS A 280 2.97 -19.67 -5.65
C LYS A 280 1.95 -20.79 -5.95
N TYR A 281 1.37 -21.37 -4.92
CA TYR A 281 0.53 -22.58 -5.03
C TYR A 281 -0.93 -22.38 -4.62
N GLY A 282 -1.19 -21.40 -3.74
CA GLY A 282 -2.50 -21.13 -3.16
C GLY A 282 -3.25 -19.98 -3.82
N GLY A 283 -2.58 -19.16 -4.65
CA GLY A 283 -3.20 -17.98 -5.25
C GLY A 283 -3.48 -16.86 -4.24
N THR A 284 -2.77 -16.84 -3.13
CA THR A 284 -2.86 -15.74 -2.13
C THR A 284 -2.47 -14.43 -2.77
N GLU A 285 -3.31 -13.43 -2.59
CA GLU A 285 -3.17 -12.08 -3.16
C GLU A 285 -3.07 -11.02 -2.07
N TYR A 286 -3.86 -11.19 -0.99
CA TYR A 286 -3.96 -10.25 0.12
C TYR A 286 -3.58 -10.92 1.44
N VAL A 287 -2.82 -10.19 2.26
CA VAL A 287 -2.44 -10.62 3.61
C VAL A 287 -2.72 -9.49 4.59
N LEU A 288 -3.51 -9.78 5.62
CA LEU A 288 -3.67 -8.92 6.77
C LEU A 288 -2.95 -9.53 7.98
N PHE A 289 -1.92 -8.86 8.46
CA PHE A 289 -1.30 -9.21 9.73
C PHE A 289 -2.11 -8.63 10.88
N GLY A 290 -2.76 -9.50 11.66
CA GLY A 290 -3.54 -9.11 12.83
C GLY A 290 -2.71 -9.14 14.11
N GLY A 291 -1.84 -8.15 14.28
CA GLY A 291 -1.01 -8.02 15.48
C GLY A 291 0.21 -7.10 15.32
N ASP A 292 0.65 -6.50 16.41
CA ASP A 292 1.96 -5.87 16.56
C ASP A 292 3.05 -6.91 16.89
N SER A 293 4.26 -6.48 17.25
CA SER A 293 5.39 -7.38 17.56
C SER A 293 5.17 -8.26 18.79
N SER A 294 4.21 -7.95 19.65
CA SER A 294 3.86 -8.80 20.78
C SER A 294 3.00 -10.01 20.40
N VAL A 295 2.39 -9.96 19.21
CA VAL A 295 1.47 -10.97 18.67
C VAL A 295 2.09 -11.72 17.50
N LEU A 296 2.81 -11.04 16.61
CA LEU A 296 3.32 -11.59 15.36
C LEU A 296 4.81 -11.29 15.17
N PRO A 297 5.56 -12.21 14.57
CA PRO A 297 6.94 -11.94 14.16
C PRO A 297 7.02 -10.73 13.21
N ILE A 298 8.06 -9.93 13.38
CA ILE A 298 8.38 -8.81 12.51
C ILE A 298 9.77 -9.01 11.87
N ARG A 299 10.04 -8.30 10.79
CA ARG A 299 11.37 -8.23 10.19
C ARG A 299 11.86 -6.79 10.19
N TYR A 300 13.13 -6.61 10.54
CA TYR A 300 13.83 -5.37 10.36
C TYR A 300 14.58 -5.37 9.04
N GLY A 301 14.57 -4.25 8.34
CA GLY A 301 15.45 -3.95 7.24
C GLY A 301 16.38 -2.80 7.59
N GLU A 302 17.59 -2.80 7.04
CA GLU A 302 18.57 -1.73 7.25
C GLU A 302 18.53 -0.74 6.09
N SER A 303 18.31 0.53 6.42
CA SER A 303 18.38 1.60 5.42
C SER A 303 19.79 2.17 5.36
N ASN A 304 20.60 1.53 4.53
CA ASN A 304 21.93 2.01 4.15
C ASN A 304 21.94 2.30 2.64
N GLY A 305 22.59 3.16 2.14
CA GLY A 305 22.60 3.51 0.72
C GLY A 305 21.83 4.79 0.45
N ASP A 306 21.61 5.08 -0.82
CA ASP A 306 21.11 6.34 -1.30
C ASP A 306 22.00 7.49 -0.74
N ASN A 307 21.45 8.58 -0.31
CA ASN A 307 22.19 9.67 0.37
C ASN A 307 21.93 9.67 1.89
N ILE A 308 21.56 8.52 2.46
CA ILE A 308 21.28 8.39 3.88
C ILE A 308 22.56 8.12 4.64
N THR A 309 22.79 8.89 5.70
CA THR A 309 24.02 8.76 6.50
C THR A 309 23.92 7.61 7.50
N SER A 310 25.02 6.86 7.65
CA SER A 310 25.18 5.84 8.69
C SER A 310 25.31 6.39 10.12
N ALA A 311 25.18 7.72 10.33
CA ALA A 311 25.31 8.34 11.64
C ALA A 311 24.21 7.97 12.65
N PHE A 312 23.17 7.24 12.21
CA PHE A 312 22.01 6.88 13.06
C PHE A 312 21.58 5.43 12.91
N PRO A 313 22.43 4.46 13.26
CA PRO A 313 22.15 3.06 13.02
C PRO A 313 20.82 2.58 13.63
N ASN A 314 20.47 3.02 14.83
CA ASN A 314 19.21 2.63 15.49
C ASN A 314 17.94 3.21 14.82
N LYS A 315 18.03 4.30 14.08
CA LYS A 315 16.90 4.91 13.35
C LYS A 315 16.72 4.33 11.95
N LEU A 316 17.73 3.63 11.47
CA LEU A 316 17.74 3.00 10.16
C LEU A 316 17.46 1.49 10.23
N HIS A 317 17.33 0.96 11.45
CA HIS A 317 16.85 -0.40 11.73
C HIS A 317 15.31 -0.40 11.71
N ILE A 318 14.73 -0.69 10.55
CA ILE A 318 13.34 -0.37 10.21
C ILE A 318 12.47 -1.62 10.26
N PRO A 319 11.48 -1.73 11.18
CA PRO A 319 10.49 -2.80 11.10
C PRO A 319 9.61 -2.59 9.87
N SER A 320 9.53 -3.62 9.01
CA SER A 320 8.93 -3.46 7.68
C SER A 320 8.16 -4.69 7.23
N ASP A 321 6.94 -4.49 6.76
CA ASP A 321 6.15 -5.53 6.10
C ASP A 321 6.54 -5.72 4.62
N PHE A 322 7.49 -4.93 4.12
CA PHE A 322 8.05 -5.14 2.78
C PHE A 322 8.69 -6.53 2.65
N TYR A 323 9.31 -7.05 3.73
CA TYR A 323 9.82 -8.43 3.80
C TYR A 323 8.78 -9.50 3.46
N PHE A 324 7.53 -9.28 3.85
CA PHE A 324 6.42 -10.21 3.65
C PHE A 324 5.66 -9.96 2.35
N SER A 325 5.82 -8.81 1.75
CA SER A 325 5.16 -8.45 0.49
C SER A 325 6.02 -8.70 -0.74
N GLU A 326 7.33 -8.46 -0.64
CA GLU A 326 8.34 -8.77 -1.65
C GLU A 326 8.99 -10.12 -1.32
N LEU A 327 8.73 -11.15 -2.12
CA LEU A 327 9.03 -12.55 -1.80
C LEU A 327 10.27 -13.12 -2.51
N THR A 328 10.96 -12.32 -3.33
CA THR A 328 11.97 -12.83 -4.27
C THR A 328 13.41 -12.44 -3.94
N SER A 329 13.64 -11.29 -3.31
CA SER A 329 14.97 -10.84 -2.92
C SER A 329 15.56 -11.70 -1.80
N ASN A 330 16.88 -11.84 -1.83
CA ASN A 330 17.66 -12.42 -0.75
C ASN A 330 18.02 -11.31 0.25
N TRP A 331 17.33 -11.25 1.38
CA TRP A 331 17.51 -10.26 2.43
C TRP A 331 18.81 -10.39 3.24
N LYS A 332 19.71 -11.28 2.83
CA LYS A 332 21.05 -11.51 3.39
C LYS A 332 22.02 -11.87 2.27
N ARG A 333 21.99 -11.13 1.19
CA ARG A 333 22.70 -11.48 -0.05
C ARG A 333 24.22 -11.43 0.09
N ASP A 334 24.75 -10.46 0.83
CA ASP A 334 26.18 -10.30 1.07
C ASP A 334 26.70 -11.19 2.21
N GLY A 335 25.79 -11.79 3.00
CA GLY A 335 26.09 -12.80 4.01
C GLY A 335 26.45 -12.25 5.38
N ASP A 336 26.28 -10.95 5.61
CA ASP A 336 26.53 -10.32 6.91
C ASP A 336 25.35 -10.47 7.88
N ASN A 337 25.23 -9.64 8.92
CA ASN A 337 24.15 -9.69 9.92
C ASN A 337 23.20 -8.49 9.86
N ALA A 338 23.36 -7.59 8.91
CA ALA A 338 22.37 -6.61 8.53
C ALA A 338 21.46 -7.20 7.45
N TYR A 339 20.18 -6.97 7.49
CA TYR A 339 19.24 -7.62 6.59
C TYR A 339 18.46 -6.59 5.79
N GLY A 340 18.22 -6.92 4.52
CA GLY A 340 17.41 -6.07 3.65
C GLY A 340 18.06 -4.71 3.39
N GLU A 341 19.37 -4.68 3.32
CA GLU A 341 20.15 -3.52 2.89
C GLU A 341 19.96 -3.21 1.40
N PHE A 342 20.45 -2.07 0.97
CA PHE A 342 20.37 -1.67 -0.44
C PHE A 342 20.98 -2.71 -1.38
N GLU A 343 22.08 -3.31 -0.99
CA GLU A 343 22.77 -4.36 -1.73
C GLU A 343 22.01 -5.70 -1.75
N ASP A 344 21.20 -5.97 -0.73
CA ASP A 344 20.41 -7.20 -0.61
C ASP A 344 19.18 -7.19 -1.49
N ILE A 345 18.47 -6.04 -1.53
CA ILE A 345 17.19 -5.93 -2.22
C ILE A 345 17.40 -5.73 -3.72
N THR A 346 17.03 -6.75 -4.48
CA THR A 346 17.16 -6.76 -5.95
C THR A 346 15.83 -6.53 -6.67
N GLU A 347 14.71 -6.61 -5.95
CA GLU A 347 13.36 -6.41 -6.47
C GLU A 347 12.60 -5.49 -5.51
N TYR A 348 11.96 -4.45 -6.04
CA TYR A 348 11.14 -3.52 -5.26
C TYR A 348 9.65 -3.67 -5.53
N ARG A 349 9.27 -4.58 -6.41
CA ARG A 349 7.89 -4.88 -6.69
C ARG A 349 7.36 -5.95 -5.76
N SER A 350 6.36 -5.61 -4.96
CA SER A 350 5.68 -6.56 -4.08
C SER A 350 4.83 -7.55 -4.87
N GLN A 351 4.92 -8.83 -4.53
CA GLN A 351 4.07 -9.89 -5.06
C GLN A 351 2.74 -9.98 -4.30
N LEU A 352 2.76 -9.67 -3.01
CA LEU A 352 1.57 -9.66 -2.16
C LEU A 352 1.16 -8.24 -1.79
N LYS A 353 -0.12 -8.07 -1.58
CA LYS A 353 -0.73 -6.87 -1.02
C LYS A 353 -0.87 -7.07 0.48
N VAL A 354 -0.05 -6.38 1.25
CA VAL A 354 0.06 -6.58 2.70
C VAL A 354 -0.43 -5.34 3.44
N GLY A 355 -1.18 -5.57 4.51
CA GLY A 355 -1.52 -4.57 5.51
C GLY A 355 -1.37 -5.17 6.90
N ARG A 356 -1.22 -4.32 7.91
CA ARG A 356 -1.11 -4.73 9.31
C ARG A 356 -2.13 -4.01 10.17
N LEU A 357 -2.75 -4.70 11.09
CA LEU A 357 -3.53 -4.11 12.16
C LEU A 357 -2.71 -4.22 13.46
N LEU A 358 -2.34 -3.08 14.03
CA LEU A 358 -1.57 -3.03 15.27
C LEU A 358 -2.48 -3.32 16.49
N CYS A 359 -2.93 -4.57 16.60
CA CYS A 359 -3.83 -5.00 17.67
C CYS A 359 -3.16 -6.03 18.58
N SER A 360 -3.57 -6.05 19.84
CA SER A 360 -3.20 -7.03 20.86
C SER A 360 -4.40 -7.55 21.65
N THR A 361 -5.60 -7.02 21.39
CA THR A 361 -6.84 -7.39 22.09
C THR A 361 -8.00 -7.58 21.13
N ALA A 362 -8.96 -8.41 21.51
CA ALA A 362 -10.20 -8.60 20.75
C ALA A 362 -11.03 -7.31 20.61
N GLU A 363 -10.97 -6.41 21.60
CA GLU A 363 -11.66 -5.12 21.55
C GLU A 363 -11.11 -4.24 20.42
N GLU A 364 -9.78 -4.17 20.29
CA GLU A 364 -9.10 -3.40 19.21
C GLU A 364 -9.50 -3.94 17.83
N VAL A 365 -9.56 -5.26 17.64
CA VAL A 365 -10.02 -5.90 16.38
C VAL A 365 -11.48 -5.56 16.09
N ASN A 366 -12.35 -5.62 17.09
CA ASN A 366 -13.76 -5.30 16.94
C ASN A 366 -13.98 -3.81 16.61
N ASN A 367 -13.26 -2.90 17.25
CA ASN A 367 -13.32 -1.47 16.97
C ASN A 367 -12.88 -1.18 15.52
N TYR A 368 -11.82 -1.84 15.07
CA TYR A 368 -11.36 -1.74 13.69
C TYR A 368 -12.41 -2.23 12.69
N THR A 369 -12.94 -3.43 12.92
CA THR A 369 -13.93 -4.04 12.02
C THR A 369 -15.21 -3.20 11.92
N GLU A 370 -15.69 -2.67 13.05
CA GLU A 370 -16.84 -1.75 13.07
C GLU A 370 -16.58 -0.50 12.21
N LYS A 371 -15.40 0.07 12.31
CA LYS A 371 -14.98 1.27 11.58
C LYS A 371 -14.87 1.01 10.07
N LEU A 372 -14.31 -0.14 9.69
CA LEU A 372 -14.23 -0.58 8.30
C LEU A 372 -15.62 -0.75 7.68
N LEU A 373 -16.49 -1.45 8.38
CA LEU A 373 -17.86 -1.68 7.89
C LEU A 373 -18.63 -0.36 7.75
N ARG A 374 -18.49 0.58 8.71
CA ARG A 374 -19.10 1.91 8.57
C ARG A 374 -18.59 2.66 7.35
N TYR A 375 -17.28 2.61 7.11
CA TYR A 375 -16.69 3.25 5.94
C TYR A 375 -17.20 2.65 4.62
N GLU A 376 -17.36 1.34 4.54
CA GLU A 376 -17.74 0.66 3.30
C GLU A 376 -19.26 0.60 3.08
N ILE A 377 -20.07 0.41 4.15
CA ILE A 377 -21.50 0.12 4.03
C ILE A 377 -22.38 1.35 4.26
N ASN A 378 -22.03 2.18 5.23
CA ASN A 378 -22.83 3.35 5.60
C ASN A 378 -21.97 4.55 6.02
N PRO A 379 -21.12 5.06 5.11
CA PRO A 379 -20.29 6.22 5.41
C PRO A 379 -21.17 7.43 5.75
N GLY A 380 -20.78 8.15 6.82
CA GLY A 380 -21.46 9.35 7.26
C GLY A 380 -22.87 9.14 7.82
N ASN A 381 -23.29 7.89 8.05
CA ASN A 381 -24.67 7.53 8.39
C ASN A 381 -25.69 8.16 7.41
N GLY A 382 -25.35 8.10 6.10
CA GLY A 382 -26.11 8.68 5.01
C GLY A 382 -25.69 10.09 4.58
N ASP A 383 -24.82 10.76 5.32
CA ASP A 383 -24.19 12.03 4.91
C ASP A 383 -22.79 11.75 4.31
N GLU A 384 -22.75 11.49 3.02
CA GLU A 384 -21.55 11.10 2.28
C GLU A 384 -20.72 12.30 1.81
N SER A 385 -21.15 13.54 2.07
CA SER A 385 -20.50 14.76 1.60
C SER A 385 -19.05 14.87 2.07
N TYR A 386 -18.74 14.37 3.27
CA TYR A 386 -17.41 14.39 3.86
C TYR A 386 -16.36 13.60 3.05
N LEU A 387 -16.79 12.58 2.29
CA LEU A 387 -15.91 11.75 1.48
C LEU A 387 -15.20 12.52 0.35
N ARG A 388 -15.72 13.70 0.01
CA ARG A 388 -15.16 14.58 -1.01
C ARG A 388 -14.30 15.71 -0.44
N LYS A 389 -13.96 15.65 0.85
CA LYS A 389 -13.17 16.65 1.57
C LYS A 389 -11.81 16.08 1.98
N ILE A 390 -10.75 16.87 1.78
CA ILE A 390 -9.41 16.55 2.26
C ILE A 390 -8.91 17.63 3.22
N PHE A 391 -8.26 17.19 4.29
CA PHE A 391 -7.57 18.05 5.26
C PHE A 391 -6.08 17.78 5.20
N LEU A 392 -5.28 18.83 4.97
CA LEU A 392 -3.83 18.76 4.92
C LEU A 392 -3.22 19.69 5.97
N THR A 393 -2.21 19.22 6.66
CA THR A 393 -1.35 20.07 7.48
C THR A 393 0.09 19.98 7.01
N GLN A 394 0.86 21.04 7.15
CA GLN A 394 2.28 21.02 6.81
C GLN A 394 3.13 21.83 7.79
N ALA A 395 4.29 21.27 8.11
CA ALA A 395 5.31 21.94 8.89
C ALA A 395 6.04 23.00 8.04
N ASP A 396 6.83 23.86 8.68
CA ASP A 396 7.56 24.98 8.08
C ASP A 396 8.47 24.57 6.90
N GLU A 397 9.24 23.50 7.06
CA GLU A 397 10.15 23.03 6.00
C GLU A 397 9.35 22.47 4.79
N MET A 398 8.26 21.77 5.02
CA MET A 398 7.38 21.24 3.97
C MET A 398 6.63 22.37 3.28
N GLN A 399 6.27 23.43 4.02
CA GLN A 399 5.65 24.63 3.48
C GLN A 399 6.59 25.40 2.56
N SER A 400 7.88 25.49 2.89
CA SER A 400 8.87 26.16 2.04
C SER A 400 8.95 25.55 0.63
N ASP A 401 8.59 24.28 0.48
CA ASP A 401 8.52 23.54 -0.80
C ASP A 401 7.09 23.38 -1.33
N ASN A 402 6.09 23.99 -0.73
CA ASN A 402 4.66 23.92 -1.08
C ASN A 402 4.16 22.45 -1.23
N GLN A 403 4.54 21.58 -0.30
CA GLN A 403 4.26 20.16 -0.42
C GLN A 403 2.78 19.84 -0.29
N ALA A 404 2.05 20.49 0.63
CA ALA A 404 0.61 20.31 0.79
C ALA A 404 -0.15 20.77 -0.46
N GLU A 405 0.22 21.90 -1.06
CA GLU A 405 -0.39 22.42 -2.28
C GLU A 405 -0.16 21.49 -3.48
N LYS A 406 1.03 20.89 -3.58
CA LYS A 406 1.34 19.88 -4.60
C LYS A 406 0.47 18.62 -4.41
N LEU A 407 0.30 18.15 -3.17
CA LEU A 407 -0.56 17.01 -2.86
C LEU A 407 -2.03 17.34 -3.12
N ALA A 408 -2.53 18.47 -2.65
CA ALA A 408 -3.90 18.93 -2.88
C ALA A 408 -4.21 19.00 -4.37
N SER A 409 -3.31 19.56 -5.17
CA SER A 409 -3.45 19.63 -6.63
C SER A 409 -3.49 18.25 -7.29
N SER A 410 -2.81 17.26 -6.73
CA SER A 410 -2.78 15.88 -7.28
C SER A 410 -4.10 15.13 -7.15
N VAL A 411 -5.00 15.60 -6.29
CA VAL A 411 -6.30 14.96 -5.97
C VAL A 411 -7.49 15.92 -6.07
N CYS A 412 -7.34 17.07 -6.75
CA CYS A 412 -8.38 18.09 -6.81
C CYS A 412 -9.68 17.60 -7.47
N ASP A 413 -9.59 16.66 -8.41
CA ASP A 413 -10.76 16.04 -9.05
C ASP A 413 -11.48 15.06 -8.11
N ILE A 414 -10.73 14.42 -7.20
CA ILE A 414 -11.27 13.49 -6.19
C ILE A 414 -11.82 14.27 -5.00
N TYR A 415 -11.04 15.23 -4.49
CA TYR A 415 -11.37 16.03 -3.32
C TYR A 415 -11.45 17.51 -3.69
N PRO A 416 -12.59 17.99 -4.20
CA PRO A 416 -12.77 19.39 -4.58
C PRO A 416 -12.79 20.34 -3.36
N GLU A 417 -13.17 19.86 -2.18
CA GLU A 417 -13.15 20.63 -0.94
C GLU A 417 -11.85 20.35 -0.17
N GLN A 418 -10.95 21.34 -0.17
CA GLN A 418 -9.60 21.20 0.37
C GLN A 418 -9.37 22.23 1.48
N THR A 419 -8.91 21.75 2.63
CA THR A 419 -8.45 22.59 3.75
C THR A 419 -6.96 22.35 3.97
N ILE A 420 -6.14 23.40 3.81
CA ILE A 420 -4.71 23.36 4.05
C ILE A 420 -4.41 24.24 5.27
N VAL A 421 -3.79 23.65 6.28
CA VAL A 421 -3.33 24.32 7.48
C VAL A 421 -1.81 24.32 7.48
N SER A 422 -1.23 25.51 7.37
CA SER A 422 0.21 25.73 7.38
C SER A 422 0.60 26.51 8.63
N CYS A 423 1.76 26.24 9.19
CA CYS A 423 2.33 27.15 10.17
C CYS A 423 2.86 28.41 9.49
N GLY A 424 2.98 29.50 10.24
CA GLY A 424 3.54 30.75 9.71
C GLY A 424 4.97 30.57 9.19
N LEU A 425 5.24 31.07 7.97
CA LEU A 425 6.60 31.21 7.46
C LEU A 425 7.29 32.32 8.24
N GLY A 426 8.02 32.00 9.28
CA GLY A 426 8.80 33.01 9.95
C GLY A 426 9.78 32.40 10.93
N ASN A 427 11.04 32.75 10.77
CA ASN A 427 12.06 32.63 11.82
C ASN A 427 11.70 33.47 13.08
N ILE A 428 10.40 33.67 13.35
CA ILE A 428 9.95 34.50 14.46
C ILE A 428 9.35 33.53 15.50
N PRO A 429 10.09 33.20 16.59
CA PRO A 429 9.60 32.35 17.67
C PRO A 429 8.37 32.89 18.41
N THR A 430 7.85 34.05 18.02
CA THR A 430 6.80 34.80 18.71
C THR A 430 5.51 34.93 17.92
N ASP A 431 5.34 34.20 16.79
CA ASP A 431 4.07 34.24 16.08
C ASP A 431 3.00 33.46 16.88
N THR A 432 2.12 34.21 17.53
CA THR A 432 1.02 33.69 18.36
C THR A 432 -0.16 33.23 17.51
N THR A 433 -0.02 33.19 16.18
CA THR A 433 -1.08 32.80 15.24
C THR A 433 -1.08 31.32 14.88
N ASP A 434 -0.14 30.54 15.38
CA ASP A 434 -0.11 29.11 15.12
C ASP A 434 -1.19 28.38 15.91
N TYR A 435 -1.79 27.40 15.24
CA TYR A 435 -2.82 26.56 15.83
C TYR A 435 -2.23 25.62 16.89
N THR A 436 -2.99 25.39 17.95
CA THR A 436 -2.71 24.31 18.91
C THR A 436 -3.16 22.96 18.38
N GLY A 437 -2.68 21.87 18.96
CA GLY A 437 -3.13 20.52 18.61
C GLY A 437 -4.64 20.32 18.83
N ALA A 438 -5.22 20.95 19.85
CA ALA A 438 -6.65 20.93 20.12
C ALA A 438 -7.44 21.67 19.02
N GLU A 439 -6.96 22.81 18.54
CA GLU A 439 -7.58 23.53 17.41
C GLU A 439 -7.50 22.73 16.10
N ILE A 440 -6.39 22.03 15.84
CA ILE A 440 -6.29 21.12 14.70
C ILE A 440 -7.31 19.99 14.81
N ILE A 441 -7.48 19.39 15.98
CA ILE A 441 -8.52 18.37 16.24
C ILE A 441 -9.92 18.96 15.99
N ASP A 442 -10.18 20.19 16.47
CA ASP A 442 -11.48 20.85 16.26
C ASP A 442 -11.75 21.14 14.79
N MET A 443 -10.76 21.56 14.01
CA MET A 443 -10.90 21.70 12.57
C MET A 443 -11.20 20.36 11.89
N MET A 444 -10.56 19.28 12.31
CA MET A 444 -10.83 17.94 11.75
C MET A 444 -12.24 17.42 12.05
N LYS A 445 -12.95 17.95 13.06
CA LYS A 445 -14.35 17.64 13.34
C LYS A 445 -15.32 18.16 12.27
N GLU A 446 -14.88 19.04 11.35
CA GLU A 446 -15.62 19.46 10.16
C GLU A 446 -15.83 18.32 9.15
N ARG A 447 -15.28 17.15 9.45
CA ARG A 447 -15.45 15.87 8.76
C ARG A 447 -14.80 15.85 7.38
N TYR A 448 -13.83 14.98 7.25
CA TYR A 448 -13.05 14.78 6.02
C TYR A 448 -12.96 13.31 5.68
N GLY A 449 -12.99 12.98 4.39
CA GLY A 449 -12.80 11.61 3.92
C GLY A 449 -11.33 11.20 3.90
N TYR A 450 -10.44 12.20 3.75
CA TYR A 450 -9.00 11.98 3.70
C TYR A 450 -8.27 13.07 4.50
N VAL A 451 -7.30 12.65 5.31
CA VAL A 451 -6.39 13.55 6.02
C VAL A 451 -4.95 13.24 5.65
N SER A 452 -4.13 14.29 5.46
CA SER A 452 -2.72 14.17 5.13
C SER A 452 -1.88 15.06 6.05
N TRP A 453 -0.94 14.44 6.74
CA TRP A 453 -0.07 15.11 7.70
C TRP A 453 1.38 15.15 7.21
N LEU A 454 1.79 16.31 6.69
CA LEU A 454 3.15 16.58 6.26
C LEU A 454 3.89 17.31 7.39
N ASN A 455 4.17 16.58 8.45
CA ASN A 455 4.64 17.14 9.72
C ASN A 455 5.87 16.38 10.22
N HIS A 456 6.50 16.94 11.24
CA HIS A 456 7.39 16.19 12.10
C HIS A 456 6.59 15.23 12.97
N GLY A 457 7.23 14.17 13.47
CA GLY A 457 6.52 13.20 14.27
C GLY A 457 7.40 12.31 15.13
N SER A 458 6.73 11.70 16.09
CA SER A 458 7.19 10.63 16.95
C SER A 458 6.14 9.51 16.97
N PRO A 459 6.37 8.41 17.67
CA PRO A 459 5.34 7.40 17.84
C PRO A 459 4.00 7.93 18.35
N THR A 460 4.00 8.89 19.25
CA THR A 460 2.81 9.33 19.97
C THR A 460 2.20 10.64 19.49
N ALA A 461 2.89 11.41 18.65
CA ALA A 461 2.40 12.71 18.21
C ALA A 461 2.98 13.15 16.86
N ILE A 462 2.25 14.07 16.21
CA ILE A 462 2.76 14.90 15.12
C ILE A 462 2.78 16.35 15.56
N TRP A 463 3.76 17.11 15.09
CA TRP A 463 3.89 18.54 15.44
C TRP A 463 4.58 19.36 14.37
N VAL A 464 4.44 20.66 14.51
CA VAL A 464 5.20 21.66 13.75
C VAL A 464 6.35 22.14 14.62
N LYS A 465 7.55 22.17 14.05
CA LYS A 465 8.73 22.76 14.66
C LYS A 465 9.19 23.96 13.84
N TYR A 466 9.70 24.97 14.51
CA TYR A 466 10.42 26.03 13.84
C TYR A 466 11.84 25.58 13.56
N TRP A 467 12.36 26.00 12.42
CA TRP A 467 13.76 25.81 12.07
C TRP A 467 14.67 26.27 13.22
N GLY A 468 15.50 25.37 13.73
CA GLY A 468 16.42 25.64 14.83
C GLY A 468 15.83 25.67 16.24
N ASP A 469 14.51 25.59 16.42
CA ASP A 469 13.89 25.48 17.75
C ASP A 469 13.29 24.08 18.01
N THR A 470 14.11 23.23 18.61
CA THR A 470 13.67 21.87 19.01
C THR A 470 12.93 21.86 20.35
N SER A 471 12.90 22.99 21.07
CA SER A 471 12.38 23.06 22.43
C SER A 471 10.90 23.45 22.53
N HIS A 472 10.31 24.00 21.46
CA HIS A 472 8.93 24.50 21.45
C HIS A 472 8.15 23.99 20.25
N PRO A 473 7.64 22.76 20.26
CA PRO A 473 6.70 22.30 19.26
C PRO A 473 5.42 23.14 19.33
N ARG A 474 4.95 23.68 18.20
CA ARG A 474 3.83 24.63 18.19
C ARG A 474 2.47 23.98 18.33
N TYR A 475 2.21 22.91 17.61
CA TYR A 475 1.05 22.06 17.90
C TYR A 475 1.46 20.59 17.95
N GLY A 476 0.74 19.83 18.76
CA GLY A 476 0.93 18.40 18.83
C GLY A 476 -0.43 17.72 18.77
N VAL A 477 -0.75 17.05 17.65
CA VAL A 477 -1.86 16.11 17.61
C VAL A 477 -1.34 14.78 18.12
N ALA A 478 -1.93 14.32 19.23
CA ALA A 478 -1.46 13.16 19.95
C ALA A 478 -2.29 11.91 19.68
N ALA A 479 -1.68 10.75 19.85
CA ALA A 479 -2.38 9.46 19.85
C ALA A 479 -3.42 9.38 20.97
N SER A 480 -3.15 10.05 22.12
CA SER A 480 -4.06 10.19 23.27
C SER A 480 -3.78 11.48 24.01
N SER A 481 -4.84 12.17 24.47
CA SER A 481 -4.74 13.42 25.25
C SER A 481 -4.00 13.29 26.59
N GLY A 482 -3.68 12.09 27.03
CA GLY A 482 -2.91 11.85 28.25
C GLY A 482 -1.42 11.62 28.02
N ASP A 483 -0.97 11.71 26.76
CA ASP A 483 0.42 11.44 26.42
C ASP A 483 1.37 12.50 26.98
N ALA A 484 2.41 12.07 27.71
CA ALA A 484 3.33 12.97 28.40
C ALA A 484 4.19 13.84 27.48
N GLU A 485 4.38 13.43 26.22
CA GLU A 485 5.18 14.18 25.24
C GLU A 485 4.50 15.49 24.82
N VAL A 486 3.16 15.50 24.82
CA VAL A 486 2.32 16.64 24.40
C VAL A 486 1.25 16.99 25.44
N ALA A 487 1.45 16.58 26.70
CA ALA A 487 0.47 16.73 27.78
C ALA A 487 0.17 18.19 28.18
N TYR A 488 0.96 19.15 27.73
CA TYR A 488 0.71 20.56 27.96
C TYR A 488 -0.46 21.13 27.13
N GLU A 489 -0.95 20.36 26.14
CA GLU A 489 -2.11 20.73 25.31
C GLU A 489 -3.32 19.85 25.65
N ALA A 490 -4.24 20.33 26.46
CA ALA A 490 -5.47 19.60 26.76
C ALA A 490 -6.36 19.49 25.52
N GLY A 491 -6.86 18.29 25.21
CA GLY A 491 -7.84 18.09 24.14
C GLY A 491 -7.27 17.81 22.76
N ASN A 492 -5.96 17.61 22.64
CA ASN A 492 -5.25 17.37 21.38
C ASN A 492 -5.19 15.89 20.96
N GLY A 493 -5.77 14.95 21.68
CA GLY A 493 -5.74 13.53 21.37
C GLY A 493 -6.74 13.13 20.28
N LEU A 494 -6.40 12.10 19.50
CA LEU A 494 -7.26 11.58 18.42
C LEU A 494 -8.63 11.12 18.94
N GLU A 495 -8.77 10.69 20.21
CA GLU A 495 -10.05 10.32 20.80
C GLU A 495 -11.04 11.48 20.91
N LYS A 496 -10.57 12.74 20.76
CA LYS A 496 -11.43 13.93 20.75
C LYS A 496 -12.08 14.19 19.39
N LEU A 497 -11.69 13.48 18.32
CA LEU A 497 -12.31 13.60 17.00
C LEU A 497 -13.79 13.23 17.03
N GLY A 498 -14.15 12.15 17.75
CA GLY A 498 -15.54 11.71 17.86
C GLY A 498 -16.21 11.46 16.50
N ASN A 499 -15.44 11.08 15.48
CA ASN A 499 -15.91 10.93 14.10
C ASN A 499 -16.41 9.50 13.79
N LYS A 500 -17.06 8.86 14.74
CA LYS A 500 -17.55 7.48 14.65
C LYS A 500 -18.24 7.15 13.33
N ASP A 501 -19.19 8.00 12.91
CA ASP A 501 -19.99 7.79 11.71
C ASP A 501 -19.30 8.32 10.43
N TYR A 502 -18.19 9.01 10.58
CA TYR A 502 -17.41 9.65 9.52
C TYR A 502 -15.97 9.14 9.50
N PRO A 503 -15.75 7.82 9.34
CA PRO A 503 -14.40 7.27 9.31
C PRO A 503 -13.63 7.81 8.10
N MET A 504 -12.36 8.18 8.33
CA MET A 504 -11.50 8.81 7.33
C MET A 504 -10.26 7.95 7.03
N ILE A 505 -9.60 8.22 5.92
CA ILE A 505 -8.30 7.64 5.58
C ILE A 505 -7.22 8.63 6.00
N ALA A 506 -6.14 8.15 6.62
CA ALA A 506 -5.00 8.99 6.96
C ALA A 506 -3.74 8.59 6.20
N TYR A 507 -2.99 9.58 5.74
CA TYR A 507 -1.65 9.43 5.22
C TYR A 507 -0.72 10.42 5.91
N THR A 508 0.45 9.97 6.37
CA THR A 508 1.45 10.85 6.95
C THR A 508 2.85 10.53 6.45
N MET A 509 3.65 11.56 6.27
CA MET A 509 5.09 11.44 6.08
C MET A 509 5.89 11.63 7.39
N ALA A 510 5.23 11.94 8.49
CA ALA A 510 5.86 12.16 9.78
C ALA A 510 6.61 10.91 10.26
N CYS A 511 7.72 11.13 10.96
CA CYS A 511 8.57 10.06 11.47
C CYS A 511 7.85 9.16 12.47
N SER A 512 8.12 7.86 12.40
CA SER A 512 7.90 6.87 13.46
C SER A 512 6.46 6.77 13.99
N THR A 513 5.46 7.20 13.23
CA THR A 513 4.07 7.24 13.70
C THR A 513 3.39 5.86 13.80
N THR A 514 4.01 4.82 13.23
CA THR A 514 3.48 3.45 13.20
C THR A 514 4.54 2.39 13.51
N PRO A 515 5.36 2.52 14.56
CA PRO A 515 6.32 1.48 14.89
C PRO A 515 5.59 0.19 15.29
N PHE A 516 6.02 -0.96 14.74
CA PHE A 516 5.41 -2.26 15.06
C PHE A 516 5.93 -2.83 16.38
N ASP A 517 7.11 -2.39 16.81
CA ASP A 517 7.94 -2.94 17.87
C ASP A 517 7.97 -2.09 19.16
N GLY A 518 7.11 -1.08 19.25
CA GLY A 518 7.12 -0.15 20.38
C GLY A 518 8.25 0.89 20.34
N TYR A 519 9.08 0.90 19.27
CA TYR A 519 10.14 1.87 18.99
C TYR A 519 11.36 1.77 19.93
N ASP A 520 11.23 2.14 21.20
CA ASP A 520 12.25 2.05 22.24
C ASP A 520 11.61 1.96 23.64
N GLU A 521 12.43 1.94 24.71
CA GLU A 521 11.98 1.81 26.08
C GLU A 521 11.02 2.93 26.52
N ASN A 522 11.14 4.14 25.96
CA ASN A 522 10.30 5.29 26.30
C ASN A 522 8.90 5.18 25.70
N TYR A 523 8.77 4.45 24.58
CA TYR A 523 7.53 4.33 23.82
C TYR A 523 6.88 2.93 23.90
N ALA A 524 7.59 1.92 24.43
CA ALA A 524 7.17 0.51 24.40
C ALA A 524 5.75 0.23 24.95
N ASN A 525 5.28 1.04 25.91
CA ASN A 525 3.96 0.92 26.52
C ASN A 525 3.03 2.09 26.16
N ARG A 526 3.39 2.91 25.18
CA ARG A 526 2.61 4.07 24.76
C ARG A 526 1.83 3.76 23.49
N LEU A 527 0.69 4.39 23.34
CA LEU A 527 -0.15 4.23 22.16
C LEU A 527 0.45 5.04 21.01
N ASN A 528 0.80 4.38 19.89
CA ASN A 528 1.24 5.10 18.70
C ASN A 528 0.06 5.60 17.85
N LEU A 529 0.33 6.61 17.00
CA LEU A 529 -0.70 7.28 16.20
C LEU A 529 -1.45 6.32 15.27
N GLY A 530 -0.75 5.44 14.56
CA GLY A 530 -1.38 4.49 13.65
C GLY A 530 -2.28 3.48 14.35
N LYS A 531 -1.84 2.97 15.52
CA LYS A 531 -2.65 2.10 16.37
C LYS A 531 -3.88 2.84 16.90
N SER A 532 -3.70 4.03 17.47
CA SER A 532 -4.80 4.86 17.97
C SER A 532 -5.84 5.15 16.90
N PHE A 533 -5.42 5.60 15.73
CA PHE A 533 -6.30 5.95 14.63
C PHE A 533 -7.12 4.75 14.12
N THR A 534 -6.50 3.58 14.00
CA THR A 534 -7.15 2.41 13.41
C THR A 534 -7.94 1.58 14.42
N THR A 535 -7.47 1.42 15.66
CA THR A 535 -8.09 0.56 16.68
C THR A 535 -8.87 1.32 17.73
N GLY A 536 -8.74 2.65 17.80
CA GLY A 536 -9.47 3.48 18.75
C GLY A 536 -10.97 3.39 18.59
N LYS A 537 -11.70 3.44 19.70
CA LYS A 537 -13.16 3.32 19.71
C LYS A 537 -13.83 4.64 19.32
N ASP A 538 -14.73 4.58 18.35
CA ASP A 538 -15.59 5.70 17.94
C ASP A 538 -14.85 6.91 17.33
N TYR A 539 -13.59 6.73 16.88
CA TYR A 539 -12.81 7.77 16.18
C TYR A 539 -11.79 7.18 15.19
N GLY A 540 -11.21 8.03 14.33
CA GLY A 540 -10.20 7.67 13.33
C GLY A 540 -10.80 7.07 12.05
N GLY A 541 -10.17 6.02 11.51
CA GLY A 541 -10.63 5.40 10.26
C GLY A 541 -10.00 4.03 9.98
N PRO A 542 -10.38 3.38 8.86
CA PRO A 542 -9.98 1.99 8.57
C PRO A 542 -8.61 1.86 7.91
N ALA A 543 -7.94 2.95 7.55
CA ALA A 543 -6.59 2.89 7.00
C ALA A 543 -5.76 4.10 7.44
N TYR A 544 -4.53 3.79 7.81
CA TYR A 544 -3.49 4.74 8.13
C TYR A 544 -2.20 4.34 7.41
N ILE A 545 -1.67 5.22 6.58
CA ILE A 545 -0.40 5.00 5.90
C ILE A 545 0.64 5.90 6.59
N GLY A 546 1.69 5.30 7.10
CA GLY A 546 2.69 6.04 7.88
C GLY A 546 4.04 5.34 7.97
N ASN A 547 4.97 6.02 8.61
CA ASN A 547 6.34 5.59 8.74
C ASN A 547 6.58 4.81 10.04
N THR A 548 7.27 3.68 9.95
CA THR A 548 7.67 2.89 11.12
C THR A 548 8.94 3.42 11.77
N ARG A 549 9.73 4.20 11.06
CA ARG A 549 10.92 4.93 11.50
C ARG A 549 10.94 6.32 10.85
N VAL A 550 12.10 6.92 10.70
CA VAL A 550 12.27 8.28 10.18
C VAL A 550 11.81 8.42 8.72
N GLY A 551 11.03 9.44 8.42
CA GLY A 551 10.68 9.87 7.07
C GLY A 551 11.68 10.88 6.53
N LEU A 552 11.65 11.12 5.22
CA LEU A 552 12.54 12.04 4.52
C LEU A 552 11.75 13.23 3.97
N ILE A 553 12.12 14.46 4.38
CA ILE A 553 11.41 15.70 4.03
C ILE A 553 11.21 15.82 2.51
N ASP A 554 12.28 15.62 1.74
CA ASP A 554 12.28 15.90 0.30
C ASP A 554 11.75 14.72 -0.54
N ASN A 555 11.49 13.55 0.08
CA ASN A 555 11.26 12.32 -0.67
C ASN A 555 9.98 11.58 -0.28
N THR A 556 9.65 11.47 1.02
CA THR A 556 8.52 10.62 1.45
C THR A 556 7.17 11.16 0.94
N TYR A 557 6.99 12.49 0.81
CA TYR A 557 5.77 13.05 0.22
C TYR A 557 5.56 12.66 -1.26
N LYS A 558 6.65 12.35 -1.99
CA LYS A 558 6.58 11.91 -3.39
C LYS A 558 5.97 10.51 -3.51
N VAL A 559 6.13 9.66 -2.47
CA VAL A 559 5.40 8.39 -2.40
C VAL A 559 3.90 8.66 -2.32
N GLN A 560 3.46 9.62 -1.52
CA GLN A 560 2.05 10.01 -1.44
C GLN A 560 1.54 10.61 -2.76
N LEU A 561 2.34 11.42 -3.46
CA LEU A 561 1.97 11.91 -4.79
C LEU A 561 1.71 10.77 -5.79
N ASN A 562 2.56 9.75 -5.78
CA ASN A 562 2.36 8.57 -6.63
C ASN A 562 1.15 7.75 -6.16
N PHE A 563 0.97 7.56 -4.86
CA PHE A 563 -0.20 6.90 -4.27
C PHE A 563 -1.51 7.58 -4.71
N ASN A 564 -1.58 8.90 -4.63
CA ASN A 564 -2.74 9.68 -5.03
C ASN A 564 -3.15 9.50 -6.50
N ARG A 565 -2.20 9.17 -7.38
CA ARG A 565 -2.47 8.88 -8.81
C ARG A 565 -3.10 7.51 -9.04
N GLU A 566 -2.88 6.60 -8.11
CA GLU A 566 -3.29 5.19 -8.22
C GLU A 566 -4.62 4.89 -7.52
N ILE A 567 -5.04 5.71 -6.55
CA ILE A 567 -6.20 5.40 -5.69
C ILE A 567 -7.55 5.39 -6.41
N SER A 568 -7.64 6.02 -7.59
CA SER A 568 -8.89 6.02 -8.38
C SER A 568 -9.23 4.65 -8.96
N ASP A 569 -8.23 3.84 -9.25
CA ASP A 569 -8.40 2.57 -9.95
C ASP A 569 -8.08 1.34 -9.08
N ASN A 570 -7.36 1.55 -7.96
CA ASN A 570 -6.76 0.47 -7.20
C ASN A 570 -7.16 0.49 -5.72
N ASP A 571 -7.02 -0.67 -5.06
CA ASP A 571 -7.04 -0.76 -3.60
C ASP A 571 -5.80 -0.09 -2.98
N VAL A 572 -5.91 0.26 -1.69
CA VAL A 572 -4.85 1.03 -0.99
C VAL A 572 -3.49 0.33 -0.98
N ALA A 573 -3.45 -1.00 -0.88
CA ALA A 573 -2.17 -1.71 -0.83
C ALA A 573 -1.53 -1.78 -2.23
N TYR A 574 -2.31 -2.00 -3.28
CA TYR A 574 -1.79 -1.96 -4.65
C TYR A 574 -1.29 -0.56 -5.01
N ALA A 575 -2.09 0.47 -4.68
CA ALA A 575 -1.71 1.86 -4.89
C ALA A 575 -0.42 2.22 -4.14
N LEU A 576 -0.27 1.77 -2.90
CA LEU A 576 0.94 2.00 -2.11
C LEU A 576 2.16 1.23 -2.64
N ASN A 577 1.98 -0.03 -3.03
CA ASN A 577 3.06 -0.83 -3.62
C ASN A 577 3.58 -0.21 -4.92
N ASN A 578 2.69 0.25 -5.80
CA ASN A 578 3.07 0.98 -7.01
C ASN A 578 3.74 2.31 -6.68
N ALA A 579 3.21 3.04 -5.71
CA ALA A 579 3.78 4.32 -5.28
C ALA A 579 5.23 4.18 -4.81
N LYS A 580 5.52 3.15 -4.02
CA LYS A 580 6.88 2.82 -3.57
C LYS A 580 7.77 2.40 -4.75
N TYR A 581 7.28 1.51 -5.60
CA TYR A 581 8.01 0.99 -6.76
C TYR A 581 8.40 2.10 -7.74
N PHE A 582 7.47 3.01 -8.06
CA PHE A 582 7.71 4.12 -8.99
C PHE A 582 8.36 5.35 -8.36
N ASN A 583 8.51 5.39 -7.04
CA ASN A 583 9.27 6.44 -6.36
C ASN A 583 10.77 6.10 -6.36
N LEU A 584 11.48 6.57 -7.36
CA LEU A 584 12.88 6.22 -7.57
C LEU A 584 13.85 6.95 -6.63
N SER A 585 13.43 8.08 -6.06
CA SER A 585 14.21 8.81 -5.06
C SER A 585 14.11 8.12 -3.71
N CYS A 586 15.26 7.75 -3.13
CA CYS A 586 15.34 7.04 -1.85
C CYS A 586 14.38 5.84 -1.80
N ARG A 587 14.27 5.10 -2.93
CA ARG A 587 13.30 4.00 -3.10
C ARG A 587 13.48 2.93 -2.04
N HIS A 588 14.72 2.58 -1.74
CA HIS A 588 15.05 1.58 -0.74
C HIS A 588 14.49 1.96 0.64
N HIS A 589 14.83 3.15 1.12
CA HIS A 589 14.34 3.66 2.40
C HIS A 589 12.81 3.71 2.44
N ASN A 590 12.18 4.29 1.43
CA ASN A 590 10.73 4.42 1.37
C ASN A 590 10.01 3.07 1.24
N ALA A 591 10.61 2.07 0.59
CA ALA A 591 10.07 0.71 0.53
C ALA A 591 9.98 0.06 1.92
N LEU A 592 10.99 0.29 2.75
CA LEU A 592 11.05 -0.23 4.12
C LEU A 592 10.13 0.55 5.07
N VAL A 593 10.24 1.89 5.07
CA VAL A 593 9.70 2.72 6.15
C VAL A 593 8.20 2.97 6.04
N VAL A 594 7.66 3.13 4.81
CA VAL A 594 6.22 3.44 4.61
C VAL A 594 5.40 2.17 4.64
N ASN A 595 4.48 2.05 5.58
CA ASN A 595 3.66 0.85 5.78
C ASN A 595 2.17 1.19 5.89
N LEU A 596 1.32 0.21 5.53
CA LEU A 596 -0.14 0.30 5.62
C LEU A 596 -0.64 -0.32 6.92
N ILE A 597 -1.32 0.47 7.74
CA ILE A 597 -2.06 -0.02 8.90
C ILE A 597 -3.54 -0.08 8.53
N GLY A 598 -4.07 -1.30 8.43
CA GLY A 598 -5.43 -1.58 7.99
C GLY A 598 -5.51 -2.68 6.93
N THR A 599 -6.72 -2.98 6.46
CA THR A 599 -6.93 -4.03 5.44
C THR A 599 -6.37 -3.63 4.08
N PRO A 600 -5.64 -4.54 3.40
CA PRO A 600 -4.98 -4.21 2.13
C PRO A 600 -5.94 -3.98 0.95
N ASN A 601 -7.13 -4.60 0.98
CA ASN A 601 -8.10 -4.55 -0.12
C ASN A 601 -9.14 -3.42 0.01
N LEU A 602 -8.86 -2.40 0.82
CA LEU A 602 -9.71 -1.23 0.97
C LEU A 602 -9.63 -0.37 -0.29
N TYR A 603 -10.79 0.11 -0.77
CA TYR A 603 -10.86 1.15 -1.79
C TYR A 603 -11.18 2.49 -1.15
N VAL A 604 -10.45 3.52 -1.56
CA VAL A 604 -10.76 4.90 -1.17
C VAL A 604 -11.95 5.39 -2.01
N TRP A 605 -12.87 6.12 -1.39
CA TRP A 605 -13.95 6.77 -2.10
C TRP A 605 -13.42 7.92 -2.94
N THR A 606 -13.53 7.82 -4.26
CA THR A 606 -13.03 8.83 -5.21
C THR A 606 -14.14 9.54 -5.98
N GLU A 607 -15.37 9.10 -5.78
CA GLU A 607 -16.60 9.72 -6.25
C GLU A 607 -17.65 9.68 -5.13
N THR A 608 -18.74 10.39 -5.31
CA THR A 608 -19.91 10.23 -4.44
C THR A 608 -20.39 8.78 -4.51
N PRO A 609 -20.59 8.10 -3.38
CA PRO A 609 -21.03 6.71 -3.38
C PRO A 609 -22.33 6.50 -4.16
N LYS A 610 -22.33 5.52 -5.04
CA LYS A 610 -23.52 5.02 -5.73
C LYS A 610 -24.16 3.90 -4.93
N ARG A 611 -25.39 3.56 -5.25
CA ARG A 611 -26.13 2.42 -4.69
C ARG A 611 -26.70 1.60 -5.81
N PHE A 612 -26.84 0.29 -5.56
CA PHE A 612 -27.59 -0.58 -6.44
C PHE A 612 -29.10 -0.33 -6.30
N ASN A 613 -29.81 -0.28 -7.41
CA ASN A 613 -31.23 -0.48 -7.47
C ASN A 613 -31.46 -1.92 -7.91
N ALA A 614 -31.46 -2.84 -6.94
CA ALA A 614 -31.49 -4.26 -7.22
C ALA A 614 -32.40 -5.01 -6.23
N TRP A 615 -33.09 -6.05 -6.72
CA TRP A 615 -33.90 -6.93 -5.91
C TRP A 615 -33.80 -8.37 -6.43
N MET A 616 -34.21 -9.33 -5.60
CA MET A 616 -34.21 -10.74 -5.95
C MET A 616 -35.65 -11.32 -5.86
N GLU A 617 -36.02 -12.09 -6.86
CA GLU A 617 -37.22 -12.91 -6.85
C GLU A 617 -36.83 -14.37 -6.74
N TYR A 618 -37.26 -15.03 -5.66
CA TYR A 618 -36.90 -16.41 -5.36
C TYR A 618 -37.94 -17.34 -5.94
N ASN A 619 -37.47 -18.33 -6.71
CA ASN A 619 -38.20 -19.53 -7.14
C ASN A 619 -37.80 -20.75 -6.29
N ASP A 620 -38.41 -21.90 -6.50
CA ASP A 620 -38.15 -23.07 -5.64
C ASP A 620 -36.68 -23.50 -5.58
N MET A 621 -35.94 -23.45 -6.68
CA MET A 621 -34.55 -23.90 -6.80
C MET A 621 -33.60 -22.81 -7.33
N SER A 622 -34.08 -21.61 -7.60
CA SER A 622 -33.32 -20.53 -8.20
C SER A 622 -33.79 -19.19 -7.67
N ALA A 623 -33.03 -18.12 -7.96
CA ALA A 623 -33.53 -16.79 -7.84
C ALA A 623 -33.14 -15.97 -9.06
N ASP A 624 -34.00 -15.04 -9.42
CA ASP A 624 -33.75 -14.06 -10.44
C ASP A 624 -33.29 -12.77 -9.79
N LEU A 625 -32.10 -12.32 -10.14
CA LEU A 625 -31.57 -11.02 -9.75
C LEU A 625 -31.94 -10.00 -10.80
N PHE A 626 -32.62 -8.95 -10.39
CA PHE A 626 -32.95 -7.79 -11.21
C PHE A 626 -32.15 -6.58 -10.75
N THR A 627 -31.61 -5.82 -11.69
CA THR A 627 -30.89 -4.58 -11.40
C THR A 627 -31.04 -3.57 -12.52
N GLU A 628 -31.21 -2.29 -12.15
CA GLU A 628 -31.21 -1.11 -13.01
C GLU A 628 -30.26 -0.09 -12.38
N SER A 629 -28.97 -0.30 -12.45
CA SER A 629 -27.98 0.49 -11.73
C SER A 629 -26.90 1.04 -12.65
N ASP A 630 -26.45 2.25 -12.40
CA ASP A 630 -25.28 2.87 -13.06
C ASP A 630 -24.07 2.73 -12.14
N VAL A 631 -23.50 1.55 -12.07
CA VAL A 631 -22.36 1.20 -11.23
C VAL A 631 -21.24 0.61 -12.09
N ASN A 632 -20.03 1.12 -11.90
CA ASN A 632 -18.82 0.60 -12.57
C ASN A 632 -18.28 -0.62 -11.84
N ASP A 633 -17.62 -1.50 -12.61
CA ASP A 633 -16.96 -2.72 -12.08
C ASP A 633 -17.88 -3.55 -11.19
N ALA A 634 -19.16 -3.63 -11.56
CA ALA A 634 -20.16 -4.35 -10.79
C ALA A 634 -19.88 -5.85 -10.77
N CYS A 635 -19.91 -6.42 -9.58
CA CYS A 635 -19.76 -7.84 -9.35
C CYS A 635 -20.86 -8.34 -8.40
N TRP A 636 -21.39 -9.51 -8.67
CA TRP A 636 -22.07 -10.27 -7.63
C TRP A 636 -21.09 -11.24 -6.99
N CYS A 637 -21.11 -11.26 -5.67
CA CYS A 637 -20.28 -12.13 -4.85
C CYS A 637 -21.19 -13.11 -4.16
N THR A 638 -20.88 -14.41 -4.21
CA THR A 638 -21.65 -15.45 -3.55
C THR A 638 -20.77 -16.19 -2.56
N TRP A 639 -21.21 -16.25 -1.31
CA TRP A 639 -20.64 -17.11 -0.29
C TRP A 639 -21.65 -18.20 0.04
N ARG A 640 -21.37 -19.44 -0.39
CA ARG A 640 -22.24 -20.61 -0.13
C ARG A 640 -21.74 -21.39 1.06
N LEU A 641 -22.67 -21.74 1.92
CA LEU A 641 -22.46 -22.54 3.12
C LEU A 641 -22.73 -24.01 2.80
N ASN A 642 -21.69 -24.84 2.82
CA ASN A 642 -21.78 -26.29 2.57
C ASN A 642 -21.29 -27.08 3.78
N GLU A 643 -21.68 -28.35 3.85
CA GLU A 643 -21.25 -29.26 4.93
C GLU A 643 -19.74 -29.49 4.91
N THR A 644 -19.14 -29.62 3.73
CA THR A 644 -17.74 -30.02 3.52
C THR A 644 -16.78 -28.83 3.45
N GLY A 645 -17.30 -27.64 3.39
CA GLY A 645 -16.54 -26.39 3.26
C GLY A 645 -17.30 -25.36 2.46
N ASP A 646 -16.98 -24.09 2.68
CA ASP A 646 -17.62 -22.99 1.99
C ASP A 646 -17.09 -22.86 0.55
N SER A 647 -17.92 -22.38 -0.35
CA SER A 647 -17.48 -21.96 -1.68
C SER A 647 -17.78 -20.49 -1.90
N ILE A 648 -16.84 -19.80 -2.54
CA ILE A 648 -16.91 -18.36 -2.79
C ILE A 648 -16.71 -18.11 -4.28
N SER A 649 -17.57 -17.28 -4.85
CA SER A 649 -17.41 -16.80 -6.22
C SER A 649 -17.55 -15.28 -6.29
N ARG A 650 -16.95 -14.70 -7.32
CA ARG A 650 -17.08 -13.29 -7.66
C ARG A 650 -17.12 -13.15 -9.17
N ASP A 651 -18.27 -12.76 -9.70
CA ASP A 651 -18.55 -12.71 -11.11
C ASP A 651 -18.93 -11.29 -11.52
N ALA A 652 -18.28 -10.78 -12.57
CA ALA A 652 -18.62 -9.48 -13.13
C ALA A 652 -19.94 -9.53 -13.90
N PHE A 653 -20.74 -8.49 -13.79
CA PHE A 653 -22.00 -8.38 -14.52
C PHE A 653 -22.27 -6.93 -15.00
N ASN A 654 -23.17 -6.78 -15.93
CA ASN A 654 -23.62 -5.45 -16.37
C ASN A 654 -24.86 -5.03 -15.55
N PRO A 655 -24.75 -4.03 -14.67
CA PRO A 655 -25.84 -3.63 -13.78
C PRO A 655 -26.88 -2.74 -14.44
N SER A 656 -26.64 -2.20 -15.64
CA SER A 656 -27.57 -1.26 -16.30
C SER A 656 -28.88 -1.95 -16.71
N PHE A 657 -28.82 -3.21 -17.02
CA PHE A 657 -29.98 -4.07 -17.24
C PHE A 657 -29.53 -5.51 -17.10
N ALA A 658 -29.85 -6.13 -15.98
CA ALA A 658 -29.59 -7.57 -15.79
C ALA A 658 -30.82 -8.23 -15.18
N GLN A 659 -31.28 -9.27 -15.87
CA GLN A 659 -32.01 -10.36 -15.29
C GLN A 659 -31.09 -11.57 -15.37
N SER A 660 -30.61 -12.02 -14.24
CA SER A 660 -29.73 -13.20 -14.16
C SER A 660 -30.43 -14.23 -13.31
N SER A 661 -30.78 -15.36 -13.92
CA SER A 661 -31.23 -16.53 -13.17
C SER A 661 -30.03 -17.19 -12.50
N LEU A 662 -29.96 -17.09 -11.20
CA LEU A 662 -28.95 -17.71 -10.38
C LEU A 662 -29.46 -19.08 -9.98
N THR A 663 -28.87 -20.14 -10.53
CA THR A 663 -29.09 -21.51 -10.09
C THR A 663 -28.20 -21.85 -8.91
N ASP A 664 -28.65 -22.73 -8.03
CA ASP A 664 -27.90 -23.19 -6.85
C ASP A 664 -27.52 -22.07 -5.86
N ILE A 665 -28.38 -21.08 -5.67
CA ILE A 665 -28.15 -20.01 -4.68
C ILE A 665 -28.60 -20.41 -3.27
N GLU A 666 -29.18 -21.58 -3.11
CA GLU A 666 -29.53 -22.10 -1.78
C GLU A 666 -28.31 -22.08 -0.86
N ASN A 667 -28.54 -21.69 0.39
CA ASN A 667 -27.52 -21.60 1.41
C ASN A 667 -26.40 -20.58 1.10
N GLY A 668 -26.67 -19.58 0.27
CA GLY A 668 -25.71 -18.55 -0.13
C GLY A 668 -26.05 -17.16 0.38
N VAL A 669 -25.02 -16.42 0.78
CA VAL A 669 -25.08 -14.96 0.95
C VAL A 669 -24.64 -14.34 -0.38
N ILE A 670 -25.48 -13.47 -0.94
CA ILE A 670 -25.16 -12.75 -2.17
C ILE A 670 -24.92 -11.28 -1.83
N THR A 671 -23.82 -10.74 -2.32
CA THR A 671 -23.49 -9.34 -2.16
C THR A 671 -23.16 -8.72 -3.51
N LEU A 672 -23.80 -7.61 -3.83
CA LEU A 672 -23.47 -6.78 -4.98
C LEU A 672 -22.40 -5.78 -4.58
N THR A 673 -21.33 -5.69 -5.35
CA THR A 673 -20.23 -4.77 -5.13
C THR A 673 -19.86 -4.05 -6.42
N GLY A 674 -19.30 -2.85 -6.32
CA GLY A 674 -18.82 -2.07 -7.47
C GLY A 674 -17.87 -0.97 -7.04
N ARG A 675 -17.21 -0.36 -8.01
CA ARG A 675 -16.34 0.79 -7.73
C ARG A 675 -17.18 2.01 -7.33
N ASN A 676 -16.76 2.71 -6.27
CA ASN A 676 -17.51 3.84 -5.70
C ASN A 676 -19.00 3.52 -5.48
N CYS A 677 -19.28 2.29 -5.05
CA CYS A 677 -20.64 1.83 -4.79
C CYS A 677 -20.71 1.19 -3.40
N ILE A 678 -21.74 1.57 -2.64
CA ILE A 678 -22.05 0.93 -1.37
C ILE A 678 -22.47 -0.51 -1.64
N PRO A 679 -21.82 -1.52 -1.06
CA PRO A 679 -22.20 -2.92 -1.23
C PRO A 679 -23.64 -3.17 -0.77
N GLN A 680 -24.40 -3.93 -1.55
CA GLN A 680 -25.75 -4.36 -1.17
C GLN A 680 -25.76 -5.86 -0.87
N VAL A 681 -26.08 -6.24 0.36
CA VAL A 681 -26.24 -7.62 0.77
C VAL A 681 -27.70 -8.05 0.55
N MET A 682 -27.89 -9.10 -0.23
CA MET A 682 -29.22 -9.64 -0.53
C MET A 682 -29.70 -10.58 0.59
N PRO A 683 -31.02 -10.76 0.77
CA PRO A 683 -31.56 -11.66 1.78
C PRO A 683 -31.04 -13.08 1.65
N LEU A 684 -30.66 -13.69 2.77
CA LEU A 684 -30.18 -15.08 2.84
C LEU A 684 -31.36 -16.07 2.95
N ARG A 685 -31.28 -17.19 2.23
CA ARG A 685 -32.09 -18.36 2.46
C ARG A 685 -31.25 -19.56 2.83
N LEU A 686 -31.52 -20.21 3.97
CA LEU A 686 -30.90 -21.46 4.37
C LEU A 686 -31.96 -22.60 4.29
N ARG A 687 -31.63 -23.64 3.53
CA ARG A 687 -32.41 -24.83 3.35
C ARG A 687 -31.50 -26.05 3.31
N ASN A 688 -31.92 -27.18 3.79
CA ASN A 688 -31.28 -28.48 3.62
C ASN A 688 -29.73 -28.40 3.73
N VAL A 689 -29.25 -27.86 4.83
CA VAL A 689 -27.80 -27.68 5.06
C VAL A 689 -27.45 -28.00 6.51
N ARG A 690 -26.32 -28.66 6.70
CA ARG A 690 -25.73 -28.93 8.00
C ARG A 690 -24.51 -28.03 8.21
N LEU A 691 -24.56 -27.14 9.18
CA LEU A 691 -23.51 -26.19 9.48
C LEU A 691 -22.61 -26.71 10.61
N HIS A 692 -21.32 -26.73 10.38
CA HIS A 692 -20.27 -27.17 11.30
C HIS A 692 -19.28 -26.04 11.63
N GLY A 693 -18.60 -26.16 12.76
CA GLY A 693 -17.49 -25.27 13.13
C GLY A 693 -17.92 -23.83 13.39
N LYS A 694 -16.99 -22.88 13.19
CA LYS A 694 -17.22 -21.43 13.41
C LYS A 694 -17.85 -20.81 12.16
N ARG A 695 -18.95 -20.10 12.33
CA ARG A 695 -19.64 -19.36 11.25
C ARG A 695 -19.97 -17.95 11.73
N TYR A 696 -19.67 -16.95 10.93
CA TYR A 696 -20.10 -15.58 11.14
C TYR A 696 -20.76 -15.04 9.87
N LEU A 697 -22.02 -14.63 9.98
CA LEU A 697 -22.81 -14.15 8.85
C LEU A 697 -23.26 -12.71 9.12
N PHE A 698 -22.93 -11.83 8.21
CA PHE A 698 -23.40 -10.43 8.23
C PHE A 698 -24.50 -10.28 7.18
N LEU A 699 -25.74 -10.01 7.59
CA LEU A 699 -26.94 -10.11 6.74
C LEU A 699 -27.84 -8.89 6.90
N SER A 700 -28.59 -8.58 5.84
CA SER A 700 -29.75 -7.68 5.92
C SER A 700 -30.97 -8.40 6.47
N ASP A 701 -31.42 -9.46 5.80
CA ASP A 701 -32.55 -10.31 6.18
C ASP A 701 -32.22 -11.79 5.96
N ALA A 702 -32.91 -12.70 6.67
CA ALA A 702 -32.74 -14.15 6.48
C ALA A 702 -34.02 -14.94 6.69
N VAL A 703 -34.20 -16.00 5.89
CA VAL A 703 -35.17 -17.07 6.13
C VAL A 703 -34.41 -18.34 6.35
N ILE A 704 -34.59 -18.96 7.50
CA ILE A 704 -33.93 -20.20 7.92
C ILE A 704 -34.97 -21.31 8.06
N GLY A 705 -34.80 -22.39 7.30
CA GLY A 705 -35.75 -23.46 7.17
C GLY A 705 -36.64 -23.31 5.94
N ASP A 706 -37.55 -24.26 5.74
CA ASP A 706 -38.48 -24.24 4.63
C ASP A 706 -39.89 -24.65 5.10
N ASP A 707 -40.89 -24.05 4.44
CA ASP A 707 -42.30 -24.47 4.60
C ASP A 707 -42.66 -25.64 3.68
N CYS A 708 -41.68 -26.23 2.94
CA CYS A 708 -41.93 -27.35 2.05
C CYS A 708 -42.49 -28.53 2.78
N ARG A 709 -43.50 -29.13 2.16
CA ARG A 709 -44.33 -30.16 2.72
C ARG A 709 -43.84 -31.59 2.43
N ASP A 710 -42.69 -31.74 1.75
CA ASP A 710 -42.18 -33.06 1.39
C ASP A 710 -41.41 -33.67 2.55
N GLU A 711 -41.84 -34.84 2.97
CA GLU A 711 -41.28 -35.68 4.06
C GLU A 711 -39.81 -36.10 3.83
N TYR A 712 -39.21 -35.75 2.70
CA TYR A 712 -37.86 -36.16 2.28
C TYR A 712 -36.81 -35.05 2.33
N GLU A 713 -37.16 -33.82 2.70
CA GLU A 713 -36.17 -32.75 2.77
C GLU A 713 -35.46 -32.72 4.13
N ASN A 714 -34.12 -32.69 4.05
CA ASN A 714 -33.28 -32.57 5.25
C ASN A 714 -33.42 -31.19 5.88
N PRO A 715 -33.47 -31.09 7.21
CA PRO A 715 -33.59 -29.81 7.89
C PRO A 715 -32.31 -28.95 7.76
N VAL A 716 -32.42 -27.64 8.05
CA VAL A 716 -31.27 -26.84 8.41
C VAL A 716 -30.81 -27.30 9.78
N VAL A 717 -29.57 -27.76 9.88
CA VAL A 717 -29.01 -28.27 11.12
C VAL A 717 -27.83 -27.42 11.55
N PHE A 718 -27.91 -26.84 12.75
CA PHE A 718 -26.74 -26.29 13.45
C PHE A 718 -26.15 -27.44 14.25
N ALA A 719 -25.05 -28.01 13.76
CA ALA A 719 -24.41 -29.20 14.34
C ALA A 719 -23.84 -28.90 15.74
N SER A 720 -23.63 -29.95 16.53
CA SER A 720 -23.21 -29.85 17.94
C SER A 720 -21.90 -29.07 18.16
N ASP A 721 -21.05 -29.01 17.14
CA ASP A 721 -19.78 -28.26 17.12
C ASP A 721 -19.92 -26.84 16.54
N SER A 722 -21.10 -26.47 16.02
CA SER A 722 -21.27 -25.18 15.36
C SER A 722 -21.32 -24.00 16.36
N LYS A 723 -20.59 -22.91 16.02
CA LYS A 723 -20.67 -21.62 16.68
C LYS A 723 -21.05 -20.58 15.63
N THR A 724 -22.32 -20.32 15.46
CA THR A 724 -22.84 -19.43 14.42
C THR A 724 -23.32 -18.13 15.04
N THR A 725 -22.85 -17.00 14.53
CA THR A 725 -23.35 -15.67 14.85
C THR A 725 -23.92 -15.04 13.57
N MET A 726 -25.16 -14.58 13.64
CA MET A 726 -25.83 -13.86 12.56
C MET A 726 -26.07 -12.43 13.00
N GLU A 727 -25.50 -11.49 12.23
CA GLU A 727 -25.75 -10.06 12.39
C GLU A 727 -26.73 -9.61 11.29
N HIS A 728 -27.78 -8.88 11.63
CA HIS A 728 -28.84 -8.52 10.69
C HIS A 728 -29.37 -7.10 10.95
N GLU A 729 -29.87 -6.48 9.91
CA GLU A 729 -30.54 -5.16 9.99
C GLU A 729 -32.06 -5.29 10.08
N GLY A 730 -32.63 -6.24 9.38
CA GLY A 730 -34.07 -6.45 9.24
C GLY A 730 -34.57 -7.62 10.07
N THR A 731 -35.16 -8.62 9.42
CA THR A 731 -35.85 -9.74 10.05
C THR A 731 -35.13 -11.05 9.81
N ILE A 732 -34.90 -11.84 10.85
CA ILE A 732 -34.55 -13.25 10.73
C ILE A 732 -35.80 -14.08 11.03
N LYS A 733 -36.32 -14.80 10.02
CA LYS A 733 -37.46 -15.68 10.13
C LYS A 733 -36.95 -17.11 10.25
N PHE A 734 -37.35 -17.83 11.30
CA PHE A 734 -37.23 -19.27 11.40
C PHE A 734 -38.52 -19.89 10.90
N ASP A 735 -38.40 -20.75 9.91
CA ASP A 735 -39.50 -21.54 9.37
C ASP A 735 -39.44 -22.95 9.92
N LYS A 736 -40.17 -23.91 9.33
CA LYS A 736 -40.13 -25.33 9.71
C LYS A 736 -38.75 -25.94 9.37
N ASN A 737 -38.50 -27.13 9.85
CA ASN A 737 -37.28 -27.93 9.55
C ASN A 737 -35.95 -27.26 9.97
N VAL A 738 -35.90 -26.69 11.17
CA VAL A 738 -34.65 -26.18 11.77
C VAL A 738 -34.33 -27.00 13.01
N VAL A 739 -33.10 -27.49 13.08
CA VAL A 739 -32.58 -28.27 14.21
C VAL A 739 -31.34 -27.59 14.78
N ILE A 740 -31.34 -27.34 16.08
CA ILE A 740 -30.17 -26.88 16.81
C ILE A 740 -29.73 -28.02 17.73
N GLU A 741 -28.63 -28.69 17.40
CA GLU A 741 -28.14 -29.82 18.17
C GLU A 741 -27.60 -29.39 19.54
N LYS A 742 -27.63 -30.31 20.49
CA LYS A 742 -27.09 -30.07 21.82
C LYS A 742 -25.59 -29.83 21.73
N GLY A 743 -25.15 -28.66 22.17
CA GLY A 743 -23.76 -28.20 22.09
C GLY A 743 -23.54 -27.10 21.05
N ALA A 744 -24.46 -26.96 20.07
CA ALA A 744 -24.43 -25.85 19.13
C ALA A 744 -24.64 -24.50 19.81
N THR A 745 -24.02 -23.47 19.28
CA THR A 745 -24.28 -22.09 19.64
C THR A 745 -24.77 -21.29 18.44
N LEU A 746 -25.96 -20.70 18.57
CA LEU A 746 -26.50 -19.75 17.57
C LEU A 746 -26.79 -18.43 18.28
N LYS A 747 -26.09 -17.37 17.85
CA LYS A 747 -26.32 -16.00 18.30
C LYS A 747 -26.96 -15.21 17.17
N ILE A 748 -27.99 -14.45 17.48
CA ILE A 748 -28.63 -13.52 16.56
C ILE A 748 -28.51 -12.14 17.21
N ILE A 749 -27.88 -11.23 16.53
CA ILE A 749 -27.63 -9.88 17.03
C ILE A 749 -28.05 -8.84 15.98
N PRO A 750 -28.67 -7.73 16.40
CA PRO A 750 -28.94 -6.64 15.47
C PRO A 750 -27.63 -6.03 14.97
N SER A 751 -27.61 -5.65 13.70
CA SER A 751 -26.48 -4.92 13.15
C SER A 751 -26.35 -3.56 13.82
N LYS A 752 -25.11 -3.14 14.07
CA LYS A 752 -24.80 -1.79 14.53
C LYS A 752 -24.67 -0.80 13.38
N ILE A 753 -24.61 -1.32 12.16
CA ILE A 753 -24.41 -0.56 10.93
C ILE A 753 -25.65 -0.82 10.07
N LYS A 754 -26.40 0.22 9.79
CA LYS A 754 -27.53 0.16 8.86
C LYS A 754 -27.05 0.41 7.44
N GLN A 755 -27.60 -0.35 6.48
CA GLN A 755 -27.35 -0.14 5.06
C GLN A 755 -28.08 1.09 4.51
#